data_3ce0d8fe524a5db0282d0ad47b6ed782
#
_entry.id   3ce0d8fe524a5db0282d0ad47b6ed782
#
_cell.length_a   1.000
_cell.length_b   1.000
_cell.length_c   1.000
_cell.angle_alpha   90.00
_cell.angle_beta   90.00
_cell.angle_gamma   90.00
#
_symmetry.space_group_name_H-M   'P 1'
#
loop_
_entity.id
_entity.type
_entity.pdbx_description
1 polymer ?
#
loop_
_entity_poly.entity_id
_entity_poly.type
_entity_poly.pdbx_seq_one_letter_code
_entity_poly.pdbx_strand_id
1 'polypeptide(L)'
;MNTTRINLLDEFDGIVQGHRDGHGFVQRDDGQSDVYLPPNEMRAVLHRDLVRVRIARMDRKGRPEGRILEIIERPALAIIGRLLQESGVWLVAPEDRRYGQDVLIPKGATGEAKIGQVVVVELTEPPSLYGQPVGRVIEVLGEMDDPGMEIEIAVRKYGVPHQFSDACLELAKTLPDQVRPTDKKNRIDLTDVPLVTIDGEDARDFDDAVYCEPAKVGKGKGWRLLVAIADVSHYVDTNSPIDIDAYDRATSVYFPRRVIPMLPEKISNGLCSLNPDVERLCMVCDMLISEEGDIYAYQFYSAVMFSHARFTYTEVAAILTNTRGPEAAKRKVRVPDLLNLYDVYRALLKSRHRRGAVDFETTETQIVCDESGRIEKIVPCVRNEAHRLIEEAMLAANVSSADFILQSKHPAVFRVHEGPTPEKRETLRNYLKAMGVTAALSEEPTTAQFQAIALATKDRPDAKQIHTMLLRCMQQAIYTPFNSGHFGLAYEAYTHFTSPIRRYPDLLVHRVIKAILAKKTYNLPALPLPGEAHAKLARRLAVQQASKENKKPKKTSPDLLAWEAAGLHCSANERRADEASRDVESWLKCQYMREHLGEEFGGVVSSATNFGLFVTLDAMYVEGLIHITELGSEYFRFDEARQELRGERSGIRYAIGSRVRVQVSRVDLDGRKIDFRLVNDEEPSTYSSRSSSGSGAIDCESKSSSKKKKATARDDIRSGDKNNSSIRGKSPLTQLTAQVKKAVAKKLKSRKSRR
;
A
#
# COMPACT_ATOMS: atom_id res chain seq x y z
N MET A 1 -29.23 -3.16 -21.48
CA MET A 1 -28.63 -2.04 -22.22
C MET A 1 -29.53 -0.83 -22.10
N ASN A 2 -29.38 -0.05 -21.04
CA ASN A 2 -29.98 1.28 -20.95
C ASN A 2 -28.94 2.27 -21.43
N THR A 3 -28.93 2.54 -22.72
CA THR A 3 -28.24 3.72 -23.26
C THR A 3 -28.96 4.97 -22.73
N THR A 4 -28.46 5.51 -21.64
CA THR A 4 -28.83 6.84 -21.17
C THR A 4 -28.52 7.79 -22.33
N ARG A 5 -29.57 8.35 -22.97
CA ARG A 5 -29.39 9.38 -24.00
C ARG A 5 -28.68 10.56 -23.35
N ILE A 6 -27.40 10.74 -23.67
CA ILE A 6 -26.65 11.96 -23.32
C ILE A 6 -27.36 13.11 -24.05
N ASN A 7 -28.00 13.99 -23.29
CA ASN A 7 -28.60 15.19 -23.85
C ASN A 7 -27.46 16.16 -24.24
N LEU A 8 -27.36 16.47 -25.51
CA LEU A 8 -26.59 17.61 -25.99
C LEU A 8 -27.17 18.84 -25.34
N LEU A 9 -26.37 19.63 -24.59
CA LEU A 9 -26.71 20.79 -23.76
C LEU A 9 -26.86 20.55 -22.26
N ASP A 10 -26.61 19.33 -21.75
CA ASP A 10 -26.50 19.12 -20.31
C ASP A 10 -25.32 19.90 -19.74
N GLU A 11 -25.61 20.71 -18.73
CA GLU A 11 -24.60 21.42 -17.94
C GLU A 11 -24.34 20.68 -16.64
N PHE A 12 -23.09 20.59 -16.25
CA PHE A 12 -22.68 19.95 -15.02
C PHE A 12 -21.39 20.58 -14.48
N ASP A 13 -21.17 20.42 -13.19
CA ASP A 13 -19.93 20.83 -12.54
C ASP A 13 -18.99 19.62 -12.43
N GLY A 14 -17.68 19.84 -12.62
CA GLY A 14 -16.70 18.77 -12.53
C GLY A 14 -15.27 19.28 -12.46
N ILE A 15 -14.35 18.38 -12.13
CA ILE A 15 -12.93 18.69 -11.92
C ILE A 15 -12.13 18.39 -13.19
N VAL A 16 -11.33 19.36 -13.62
CA VAL A 16 -10.46 19.24 -14.78
C VAL A 16 -9.29 18.29 -14.49
N GLN A 17 -9.14 17.26 -15.33
CA GLN A 17 -8.00 16.38 -15.38
C GLN A 17 -7.22 16.69 -16.66
N GLY A 18 -6.16 17.46 -16.56
CA GLY A 18 -5.28 17.75 -17.67
C GLY A 18 -4.51 16.50 -18.12
N HIS A 19 -4.11 16.49 -19.40
CA HIS A 19 -3.26 15.46 -19.98
C HIS A 19 -2.00 16.10 -20.56
N ARG A 20 -0.87 15.39 -20.48
CA ARG A 20 0.44 15.87 -20.98
C ARG A 20 0.45 16.31 -22.45
N ASP A 21 -0.47 15.81 -23.25
CA ASP A 21 -0.59 16.16 -24.68
C ASP A 21 -1.46 17.40 -24.91
N GLY A 22 -1.76 18.18 -23.86
CA GLY A 22 -2.46 19.45 -23.91
C GLY A 22 -3.98 19.37 -24.00
N HIS A 23 -4.58 18.17 -24.02
CA HIS A 23 -6.01 17.97 -23.86
C HIS A 23 -6.35 17.63 -22.41
N GLY A 24 -7.62 17.49 -22.07
CA GLY A 24 -8.04 17.10 -20.74
C GLY A 24 -9.38 16.38 -20.72
N PHE A 25 -9.81 16.07 -19.51
CA PHE A 25 -11.12 15.49 -19.22
C PHE A 25 -11.73 16.22 -18.04
N VAL A 26 -13.05 16.34 -18.03
CA VAL A 26 -13.78 16.76 -16.83
C VAL A 26 -14.38 15.54 -16.18
N GLN A 27 -13.93 15.28 -14.99
CA GLN A 27 -14.47 14.18 -14.18
C GLN A 27 -15.82 14.61 -13.63
N ARG A 28 -16.86 13.84 -13.95
CA ARG A 28 -18.24 14.07 -13.49
C ARG A 28 -18.46 13.44 -12.11
N ASP A 29 -19.37 14.09 -11.36
CA ASP A 29 -19.73 13.65 -10.01
C ASP A 29 -20.93 12.71 -9.99
N ASP A 30 -21.68 12.65 -11.09
CA ASP A 30 -22.93 11.90 -11.23
C ASP A 30 -22.74 10.43 -11.66
N GLY A 31 -21.49 9.95 -11.73
CA GLY A 31 -21.15 8.58 -12.10
C GLY A 31 -21.27 8.29 -13.60
N GLN A 32 -21.52 9.30 -14.43
CA GLN A 32 -21.44 9.17 -15.88
C GLN A 32 -19.98 9.26 -16.36
N SER A 33 -19.74 8.93 -17.64
CA SER A 33 -18.40 8.97 -18.23
C SER A 33 -17.84 10.38 -18.27
N ASP A 34 -16.53 10.48 -18.05
CA ASP A 34 -15.76 11.72 -18.13
C ASP A 34 -15.94 12.41 -19.50
N VAL A 35 -15.98 13.73 -19.50
CA VAL A 35 -16.18 14.53 -20.70
C VAL A 35 -14.84 15.05 -21.22
N TYR A 36 -14.55 14.81 -22.49
CA TYR A 36 -13.30 15.21 -23.14
C TYR A 36 -13.24 16.74 -23.33
N LEU A 37 -12.11 17.34 -22.96
CA LEU A 37 -11.77 18.74 -23.24
C LEU A 37 -10.67 18.82 -24.29
N PRO A 38 -10.95 19.44 -25.45
CA PRO A 38 -9.93 19.64 -26.46
C PRO A 38 -8.89 20.69 -26.04
N PRO A 39 -7.70 20.72 -26.69
CA PRO A 39 -6.60 21.61 -26.28
C PRO A 39 -6.96 23.11 -26.26
N ASN A 40 -7.90 23.57 -27.08
CA ASN A 40 -8.35 24.96 -27.06
C ASN A 40 -9.14 25.33 -25.79
N GLU A 41 -9.92 24.39 -25.23
CA GLU A 41 -10.63 24.57 -23.96
C GLU A 41 -9.66 24.51 -22.77
N MET A 42 -8.60 23.70 -22.86
CA MET A 42 -7.58 23.59 -21.82
C MET A 42 -6.70 24.85 -21.64
N ARG A 43 -6.71 25.77 -22.60
CA ARG A 43 -5.88 27.00 -22.52
C ARG A 43 -6.24 27.92 -21.37
N ALA A 44 -7.52 27.96 -21.00
CA ALA A 44 -8.00 28.86 -19.95
C ALA A 44 -8.08 28.24 -18.58
N VAL A 45 -7.85 26.93 -18.46
CA VAL A 45 -7.99 26.18 -17.23
C VAL A 45 -6.71 25.44 -16.86
N LEU A 46 -6.62 25.08 -15.60
CA LEU A 46 -5.53 24.28 -15.07
C LEU A 46 -6.04 22.91 -14.62
N HIS A 47 -5.12 21.98 -14.50
CA HIS A 47 -5.39 20.70 -13.85
C HIS A 47 -5.90 20.95 -12.41
N ARG A 48 -7.02 20.30 -12.03
CA ARG A 48 -7.76 20.44 -10.77
C ARG A 48 -8.69 21.64 -10.65
N ASP A 49 -8.81 22.53 -11.64
CA ASP A 49 -9.87 23.55 -11.61
C ASP A 49 -11.25 22.87 -11.50
N LEU A 50 -12.13 23.39 -10.64
CA LEU A 50 -13.54 23.05 -10.62
C LEU A 50 -14.25 23.93 -11.64
N VAL A 51 -14.88 23.33 -12.63
CA VAL A 51 -15.46 24.04 -13.76
C VAL A 51 -16.90 23.63 -14.01
N ARG A 52 -17.70 24.55 -14.54
CA ARG A 52 -19.00 24.27 -15.15
C ARG A 52 -18.81 24.01 -16.62
N VAL A 53 -19.30 22.88 -17.09
CA VAL A 53 -19.10 22.42 -18.48
C VAL A 53 -20.45 22.08 -19.10
N ARG A 54 -20.58 22.43 -20.39
CA ARG A 54 -21.68 22.00 -21.25
C ARG A 54 -21.19 21.00 -22.28
N ILE A 55 -21.94 19.93 -22.52
CA ILE A 55 -21.64 18.99 -23.59
C ILE A 55 -21.98 19.64 -24.93
N ALA A 56 -20.94 19.92 -25.74
CA ALA A 56 -21.07 20.62 -26.98
C ALA A 56 -21.37 19.68 -28.15
N ARG A 57 -20.72 18.53 -28.20
CA ARG A 57 -20.86 17.53 -29.26
C ARG A 57 -20.30 16.16 -28.86
N MET A 58 -20.55 15.15 -29.68
CA MET A 58 -19.83 13.88 -29.59
C MET A 58 -18.62 13.91 -30.54
N ASP A 59 -17.47 13.46 -30.08
CA ASP A 59 -16.27 13.32 -30.91
C ASP A 59 -16.43 12.17 -31.93
N ARG A 60 -15.45 12.03 -32.85
CA ARG A 60 -15.48 10.98 -33.88
C ARG A 60 -15.41 9.56 -33.31
N LYS A 61 -15.04 9.42 -32.05
CA LYS A 61 -14.97 8.14 -31.32
C LYS A 61 -16.20 7.90 -30.43
N GLY A 62 -17.21 8.78 -30.51
CA GLY A 62 -18.44 8.68 -29.71
C GLY A 62 -18.28 9.13 -28.25
N ARG A 63 -17.24 9.91 -27.90
CA ARG A 63 -17.05 10.45 -26.56
C ARG A 63 -17.66 11.86 -26.47
N PRO A 64 -18.29 12.24 -25.35
CA PRO A 64 -18.82 13.58 -25.16
C PRO A 64 -17.65 14.59 -25.09
N GLU A 65 -17.73 15.65 -25.92
CA GLU A 65 -16.78 16.77 -25.92
C GLU A 65 -17.43 17.96 -25.22
N GLY A 66 -16.74 18.49 -24.20
CA GLY A 66 -17.21 19.59 -23.36
C GLY A 66 -16.67 20.93 -23.78
N ARG A 67 -17.46 21.96 -23.48
CA ARG A 67 -17.06 23.37 -23.52
C ARG A 67 -17.18 23.97 -22.15
N ILE A 68 -16.13 24.64 -21.68
CA ILE A 68 -16.12 25.31 -20.39
C ILE A 68 -16.96 26.58 -20.45
N LEU A 69 -17.88 26.70 -19.50
CA LEU A 69 -18.72 27.88 -19.33
C LEU A 69 -18.14 28.82 -18.28
N GLU A 70 -17.69 28.27 -17.16
CA GLU A 70 -17.24 29.02 -15.99
C GLU A 70 -16.20 28.22 -15.20
N ILE A 71 -15.25 28.88 -14.60
CA ILE A 71 -14.35 28.34 -13.58
C ILE A 71 -14.96 28.70 -12.23
N ILE A 72 -15.49 27.68 -11.53
CA ILE A 72 -16.20 27.86 -10.26
C ILE A 72 -15.19 28.08 -9.13
N GLU A 73 -14.12 27.28 -9.12
CA GLU A 73 -13.08 27.33 -8.10
C GLU A 73 -11.74 26.95 -8.73
N ARG A 74 -10.72 27.70 -8.38
CA ARG A 74 -9.34 27.38 -8.71
C ARG A 74 -8.57 27.17 -7.42
N PRO A 75 -8.08 25.97 -7.14
CA PRO A 75 -7.26 25.75 -5.96
C PRO A 75 -6.03 26.67 -6.00
N ALA A 76 -5.69 27.28 -4.88
CA ALA A 76 -4.45 28.02 -4.72
C ALA A 76 -3.27 27.03 -4.68
N LEU A 77 -2.91 26.48 -5.84
CA LEU A 77 -1.82 25.51 -5.95
C LEU A 77 -0.53 26.24 -6.29
N ALA A 78 0.46 26.02 -5.43
CA ALA A 78 1.83 26.30 -5.79
C ALA A 78 2.25 25.34 -6.91
N ILE A 79 2.71 25.86 -8.04
CA ILE A 79 3.21 25.07 -9.18
C ILE A 79 4.70 24.84 -8.99
N ILE A 80 5.11 23.57 -9.01
CA ILE A 80 6.51 23.18 -8.92
C ILE A 80 7.02 22.95 -10.33
N GLY A 81 8.19 23.45 -10.63
CA GLY A 81 8.79 23.25 -11.95
C GLY A 81 10.24 23.72 -12.00
N ARG A 82 10.84 23.52 -13.17
CA ARG A 82 12.21 23.91 -13.46
C ARG A 82 12.24 25.32 -14.05
N LEU A 83 13.05 26.19 -13.45
CA LEU A 83 13.27 27.55 -13.98
C LEU A 83 14.15 27.50 -15.22
N LEU A 84 13.65 28.00 -16.32
CA LEU A 84 14.31 28.05 -17.62
C LEU A 84 14.36 29.49 -18.14
N GLN A 85 15.27 29.73 -19.08
CA GLN A 85 15.30 31.00 -19.80
C GLN A 85 15.38 30.74 -21.33
N GLU A 86 14.37 31.16 -22.05
CA GLU A 86 14.32 31.00 -23.50
C GLU A 86 14.19 32.40 -24.17
N SER A 87 15.12 32.72 -25.07
CA SER A 87 15.13 34.01 -25.80
C SER A 87 15.01 35.24 -24.88
N GLY A 88 15.56 35.17 -23.65
CA GLY A 88 15.52 36.29 -22.69
C GLY A 88 14.24 36.34 -21.83
N VAL A 89 13.29 35.45 -22.06
CA VAL A 89 12.08 35.30 -21.25
C VAL A 89 12.30 34.17 -20.19
N TRP A 90 11.97 34.49 -18.96
CA TRP A 90 11.99 33.52 -17.86
C TRP A 90 10.68 32.76 -17.82
N LEU A 91 10.75 31.47 -17.72
CA LEU A 91 9.61 30.58 -17.59
C LEU A 91 9.90 29.43 -16.62
N VAL A 92 8.85 28.90 -16.04
CA VAL A 92 8.92 27.67 -15.25
C VAL A 92 8.15 26.59 -15.97
N ALA A 93 8.86 25.53 -16.35
CA ALA A 93 8.26 24.31 -16.90
C ALA A 93 7.73 23.45 -15.75
N PRO A 94 6.39 23.25 -15.62
CA PRO A 94 5.82 22.47 -14.52
C PRO A 94 6.32 21.03 -14.52
N GLU A 95 6.67 20.53 -13.36
CA GLU A 95 7.03 19.12 -13.15
C GLU A 95 5.82 18.19 -13.44
N ASP A 96 4.64 18.63 -13.07
CA ASP A 96 3.41 17.94 -13.43
C ASP A 96 2.92 18.40 -14.82
N ARG A 97 3.23 17.61 -15.83
CA ARG A 97 2.86 17.92 -17.23
C ARG A 97 1.36 17.97 -17.51
N ARG A 98 0.51 17.61 -16.53
CA ARG A 98 -0.94 17.79 -16.63
C ARG A 98 -1.37 19.25 -16.64
N TYR A 99 -0.51 20.18 -16.19
CA TYR A 99 -0.75 21.62 -16.33
C TYR A 99 -0.73 22.07 -17.79
N GLY A 100 0.06 21.41 -18.65
CA GLY A 100 0.04 21.58 -20.10
C GLY A 100 0.60 22.89 -20.62
N GLN A 101 1.01 23.83 -19.75
CA GLN A 101 1.52 25.15 -20.10
C GLN A 101 2.65 25.55 -19.14
N ASP A 102 3.67 26.23 -19.68
CA ASP A 102 4.71 26.86 -18.89
C ASP A 102 4.20 28.15 -18.22
N VAL A 103 4.74 28.46 -17.05
CA VAL A 103 4.40 29.65 -16.28
C VAL A 103 5.43 30.73 -16.58
N LEU A 104 4.99 31.88 -17.10
CA LEU A 104 5.84 33.04 -17.34
C LEU A 104 6.25 33.71 -16.01
N ILE A 105 7.54 34.02 -15.90
CA ILE A 105 8.07 34.70 -14.70
C ILE A 105 8.56 36.09 -15.11
N PRO A 106 7.91 37.17 -14.64
CA PRO A 106 8.34 38.52 -14.95
C PRO A 106 9.76 38.78 -14.43
N LYS A 107 10.43 39.72 -15.11
CA LYS A 107 11.77 40.16 -14.69
C LYS A 107 11.73 40.71 -13.26
N GLY A 108 12.55 40.14 -12.38
CA GLY A 108 12.55 40.48 -10.96
C GLY A 108 11.63 39.64 -10.08
N ALA A 109 10.82 38.75 -10.65
CA ALA A 109 9.98 37.78 -9.89
C ALA A 109 10.62 36.40 -9.76
N THR A 110 11.88 36.23 -10.19
CA THR A 110 12.66 34.97 -10.03
C THR A 110 13.24 34.79 -8.63
N GLY A 111 13.23 35.83 -7.78
CA GLY A 111 13.93 35.77 -6.50
C GLY A 111 15.43 35.49 -6.67
N GLU A 112 15.99 34.62 -5.85
CA GLU A 112 17.39 34.18 -5.91
C GLU A 112 17.61 32.94 -6.80
N ALA A 113 16.56 32.47 -7.49
CA ALA A 113 16.60 31.25 -8.28
C ALA A 113 17.51 31.38 -9.51
N LYS A 114 18.25 30.31 -9.80
CA LYS A 114 19.15 30.17 -10.97
C LYS A 114 18.49 29.29 -12.03
N ILE A 115 18.95 29.46 -13.30
CA ILE A 115 18.52 28.60 -14.40
C ILE A 115 18.82 27.14 -14.07
N GLY A 116 17.85 26.27 -14.30
CA GLY A 116 17.94 24.83 -14.07
C GLY A 116 17.40 24.38 -12.71
N GLN A 117 17.30 25.29 -11.75
CA GLN A 117 16.81 24.95 -10.41
C GLN A 117 15.32 24.64 -10.38
N VAL A 118 14.94 23.77 -9.47
CA VAL A 118 13.55 23.45 -9.14
C VAL A 118 13.02 24.52 -8.19
N VAL A 119 11.90 25.11 -8.57
CA VAL A 119 11.28 26.22 -7.83
C VAL A 119 9.80 25.98 -7.60
N VAL A 120 9.27 26.63 -6.59
CA VAL A 120 7.83 26.70 -6.31
C VAL A 120 7.34 28.08 -6.75
N VAL A 121 6.30 28.11 -7.58
CA VAL A 121 5.74 29.32 -8.16
C VAL A 121 4.31 29.52 -7.69
N GLU A 122 4.01 30.70 -7.23
CA GLU A 122 2.65 31.18 -7.00
C GLU A 122 2.16 31.93 -8.23
N LEU A 123 0.95 31.59 -8.72
CA LEU A 123 0.37 32.29 -9.86
C LEU A 123 -0.11 33.68 -9.45
N THR A 124 0.35 34.71 -10.18
CA THR A 124 -0.12 36.10 -10.05
C THR A 124 -1.24 36.38 -11.03
N GLU A 125 -1.17 35.78 -12.23
CA GLU A 125 -2.22 35.87 -13.25
C GLU A 125 -2.53 34.46 -13.76
N PRO A 126 -3.81 34.02 -13.69
CA PRO A 126 -4.20 32.70 -14.18
C PRO A 126 -4.14 32.63 -15.71
N PRO A 127 -4.08 31.46 -16.32
CA PRO A 127 -4.14 31.31 -17.75
C PRO A 127 -5.48 31.78 -18.31
N SER A 128 -5.44 32.30 -19.56
CA SER A 128 -6.62 32.70 -20.31
C SER A 128 -6.60 32.10 -21.71
N LEU A 129 -7.67 32.29 -22.49
CA LEU A 129 -7.73 31.81 -23.87
C LEU A 129 -6.59 32.35 -24.74
N TYR A 130 -6.04 33.52 -24.41
CA TYR A 130 -5.04 34.26 -25.20
C TYR A 130 -3.75 34.58 -24.43
N GLY A 131 -3.66 34.18 -23.12
CA GLY A 131 -2.53 34.48 -22.26
C GLY A 131 -2.07 33.24 -21.46
N GLN A 132 -0.75 33.06 -21.43
CA GLN A 132 -0.13 32.05 -20.57
C GLN A 132 -0.25 32.47 -19.10
N PRO A 133 -0.20 31.53 -18.15
CA PRO A 133 -0.16 31.85 -16.72
C PRO A 133 1.10 32.64 -16.39
N VAL A 134 0.97 33.63 -15.52
CA VAL A 134 2.09 34.41 -14.98
C VAL A 134 2.23 34.12 -13.48
N GLY A 135 3.45 33.99 -13.01
CA GLY A 135 3.72 33.70 -11.60
C GLY A 135 4.97 34.36 -11.05
N ARG A 136 5.19 34.16 -9.76
CA ARG A 136 6.43 34.54 -9.06
C ARG A 136 7.01 33.37 -8.32
N VAL A 137 8.32 33.27 -8.27
CA VAL A 137 9.01 32.27 -7.44
C VAL A 137 8.85 32.64 -5.97
N ILE A 138 8.33 31.69 -5.18
CA ILE A 138 8.15 31.86 -3.74
C ILE A 138 9.14 31.01 -2.92
N GLU A 139 9.67 29.92 -3.52
CA GLU A 139 10.63 29.04 -2.86
C GLU A 139 11.58 28.45 -3.90
N VAL A 140 12.86 28.31 -3.55
CA VAL A 140 13.88 27.61 -4.34
C VAL A 140 14.20 26.30 -3.63
N LEU A 141 13.97 25.17 -4.31
CA LEU A 141 14.17 23.84 -3.73
C LEU A 141 15.61 23.34 -3.89
N GLY A 142 16.29 23.68 -4.98
CA GLY A 142 17.65 23.27 -5.29
C GLY A 142 17.80 22.75 -6.73
N GLU A 143 18.88 22.01 -6.96
CA GLU A 143 19.13 21.38 -8.27
C GLU A 143 18.33 20.07 -8.40
N MET A 144 18.00 19.69 -9.65
CA MET A 144 17.21 18.47 -9.90
C MET A 144 17.91 17.19 -9.44
N ASP A 145 19.25 17.20 -9.48
CA ASP A 145 20.06 16.03 -9.10
C ASP A 145 20.46 16.03 -7.60
N ASP A 146 19.97 17.00 -6.81
CA ASP A 146 20.20 17.02 -5.37
C ASP A 146 19.54 15.81 -4.69
N PRO A 147 20.23 15.14 -3.76
CA PRO A 147 19.67 13.99 -3.05
C PRO A 147 18.40 14.37 -2.27
N GLY A 148 17.28 13.70 -2.55
CA GLY A 148 16.00 13.97 -1.91
C GLY A 148 15.10 14.95 -2.64
N MET A 149 15.54 15.52 -3.77
CA MET A 149 14.73 16.43 -4.58
C MET A 149 13.42 15.78 -5.04
N GLU A 150 13.43 14.49 -5.32
CA GLU A 150 12.24 13.72 -5.68
C GLU A 150 11.18 13.73 -4.56
N ILE A 151 11.63 13.73 -3.29
CA ILE A 151 10.74 13.81 -2.12
C ILE A 151 10.19 15.24 -1.98
N GLU A 152 11.05 16.26 -2.10
CA GLU A 152 10.64 17.66 -2.02
C GLU A 152 9.60 18.02 -3.10
N ILE A 153 9.80 17.51 -4.32
CA ILE A 153 8.83 17.66 -5.42
C ILE A 153 7.52 16.94 -5.08
N ALA A 154 7.58 15.68 -4.67
CA ALA A 154 6.39 14.88 -4.39
C ALA A 154 5.56 15.47 -3.24
N VAL A 155 6.21 15.90 -2.16
CA VAL A 155 5.57 16.52 -0.99
C VAL A 155 4.72 17.71 -1.40
N ARG A 156 5.26 18.60 -2.22
CA ARG A 156 4.53 19.81 -2.68
C ARG A 156 3.52 19.48 -3.76
N LYS A 157 3.86 18.63 -4.73
CA LYS A 157 2.98 18.19 -5.83
C LYS A 157 1.68 17.56 -5.30
N TYR A 158 1.78 16.76 -4.25
CA TYR A 158 0.63 16.11 -3.62
C TYR A 158 0.05 16.91 -2.46
N GLY A 159 0.64 18.06 -2.11
CA GLY A 159 0.20 18.88 -0.99
C GLY A 159 0.29 18.14 0.36
N VAL A 160 1.36 17.35 0.56
CA VAL A 160 1.60 16.67 1.83
C VAL A 160 2.03 17.69 2.89
N PRO A 161 1.32 17.82 4.03
CA PRO A 161 1.75 18.70 5.11
C PRO A 161 3.08 18.20 5.69
N HIS A 162 4.15 18.95 5.51
CA HIS A 162 5.51 18.54 5.87
C HIS A 162 6.15 19.38 6.99
N GLN A 163 5.58 20.55 7.28
CA GLN A 163 5.99 21.41 8.38
C GLN A 163 4.92 21.39 9.47
N PHE A 164 5.31 21.32 10.71
CA PHE A 164 4.40 21.50 11.84
C PHE A 164 4.19 22.98 12.11
N SER A 165 3.01 23.36 12.59
CA SER A 165 2.73 24.71 13.02
C SER A 165 3.60 25.09 14.24
N ASP A 166 3.94 26.38 14.37
CA ASP A 166 4.70 26.87 15.52
C ASP A 166 3.98 26.55 16.84
N ALA A 167 2.66 26.68 16.88
CA ALA A 167 1.84 26.33 18.04
C ALA A 167 1.95 24.84 18.42
N CYS A 168 2.01 23.95 17.42
CA CYS A 168 2.23 22.52 17.62
C CYS A 168 3.61 22.25 18.21
N LEU A 169 4.65 22.85 17.64
CA LEU A 169 6.03 22.67 18.11
C LEU A 169 6.25 23.23 19.52
N GLU A 170 5.67 24.40 19.82
CA GLU A 170 5.75 24.99 21.17
C GLU A 170 5.04 24.11 22.21
N LEU A 171 3.84 23.61 21.90
CA LEU A 171 3.15 22.69 22.80
C LEU A 171 3.94 21.40 22.98
N ALA A 172 4.51 20.82 21.92
CA ALA A 172 5.33 19.61 22.01
C ALA A 172 6.56 19.80 22.91
N LYS A 173 7.19 20.98 22.92
CA LYS A 173 8.30 21.29 23.82
C LYS A 173 7.91 21.23 25.30
N THR A 174 6.66 21.55 25.64
CA THR A 174 6.16 21.55 27.04
C THR A 174 5.88 20.14 27.56
N LEU A 175 5.72 19.13 26.67
CA LEU A 175 5.50 17.77 27.10
C LEU A 175 6.73 17.19 27.82
N PRO A 176 6.52 16.29 28.78
CA PRO A 176 7.62 15.66 29.53
C PRO A 176 8.41 14.71 28.61
N ASP A 177 9.67 14.45 28.99
CA ASP A 177 10.51 13.47 28.28
C ASP A 177 10.28 12.04 28.79
N GLN A 178 9.67 11.90 29.97
CA GLN A 178 9.39 10.62 30.62
C GLN A 178 7.98 10.60 31.22
N VAL A 179 7.45 9.40 31.44
CA VAL A 179 6.17 9.20 32.12
C VAL A 179 6.24 9.72 33.55
N ARG A 180 5.38 10.66 33.91
CA ARG A 180 5.31 11.26 35.24
C ARG A 180 4.51 10.37 36.20
N PRO A 181 4.75 10.43 37.51
CA PRO A 181 3.94 9.71 38.49
C PRO A 181 2.43 10.01 38.40
N THR A 182 2.09 11.25 38.03
CA THR A 182 0.70 11.68 37.80
C THR A 182 0.03 10.97 36.65
N ASP A 183 0.77 10.62 35.60
CA ASP A 183 0.28 9.98 34.39
C ASP A 183 -0.04 8.49 34.62
N LYS A 184 0.55 7.88 35.67
CA LYS A 184 0.33 6.50 36.09
C LYS A 184 -0.97 6.30 36.90
N LYS A 185 -1.57 7.40 37.37
CA LYS A 185 -2.77 7.33 38.20
C LYS A 185 -3.92 6.65 37.47
N ASN A 186 -4.60 5.72 38.16
CA ASN A 186 -5.74 4.94 37.62
C ASN A 186 -5.37 4.04 36.42
N ARG A 187 -4.12 3.64 36.28
CA ARG A 187 -3.64 2.70 35.27
C ARG A 187 -3.23 1.38 35.91
N ILE A 188 -3.39 0.29 35.16
CA ILE A 188 -2.91 -1.03 35.57
C ILE A 188 -1.40 -1.07 35.37
N ASP A 189 -0.68 -1.54 36.39
CA ASP A 189 0.77 -1.73 36.31
C ASP A 189 1.10 -3.07 35.63
N LEU A 190 1.71 -3.02 34.46
CA LEU A 190 2.19 -4.15 33.67
C LEU A 190 3.73 -4.15 33.54
N THR A 191 4.44 -3.39 34.35
CA THR A 191 5.91 -3.27 34.24
C THR A 191 6.63 -4.59 34.47
N ASP A 192 6.04 -5.52 35.25
CA ASP A 192 6.56 -6.88 35.47
C ASP A 192 6.18 -7.88 34.37
N VAL A 193 5.23 -7.53 33.48
CA VAL A 193 4.82 -8.40 32.37
C VAL A 193 5.85 -8.29 31.26
N PRO A 194 6.40 -9.41 30.76
CA PRO A 194 7.46 -9.37 29.76
C PRO A 194 6.96 -9.03 28.35
N LEU A 195 6.34 -7.88 28.20
CA LEU A 195 5.96 -7.31 26.91
C LEU A 195 7.22 -7.00 26.09
N VAL A 196 7.15 -7.24 24.81
CA VAL A 196 8.23 -7.00 23.82
C VAL A 196 7.70 -6.32 22.59
N THR A 197 8.53 -5.46 21.97
CA THR A 197 8.26 -4.90 20.62
C THR A 197 8.97 -5.72 19.56
N ILE A 198 8.33 -5.89 18.38
CA ILE A 198 8.86 -6.64 17.24
C ILE A 198 8.57 -5.86 15.97
N ASP A 199 9.60 -5.21 15.41
CA ASP A 199 9.49 -4.29 14.28
C ASP A 199 10.62 -4.44 13.27
N GLY A 200 10.62 -3.62 12.23
CA GLY A 200 11.73 -3.50 11.29
C GLY A 200 12.99 -2.95 11.95
N GLU A 201 14.14 -3.16 11.29
CA GLU A 201 15.45 -2.74 11.79
C GLU A 201 15.53 -1.22 11.99
N ASP A 202 14.93 -0.45 11.10
CA ASP A 202 15.00 1.01 11.05
C ASP A 202 13.85 1.71 11.79
N ALA A 203 12.90 0.96 12.35
CA ALA A 203 11.76 1.51 13.09
C ALA A 203 12.20 2.24 14.36
N ARG A 204 11.56 3.40 14.63
CA ARG A 204 11.78 4.23 15.80
C ARG A 204 10.48 4.55 16.57
N ASP A 205 9.34 4.40 15.92
CA ASP A 205 8.01 4.71 16.39
C ASP A 205 7.25 3.40 16.70
N PHE A 206 7.61 2.76 17.82
CA PHE A 206 7.02 1.49 18.23
C PHE A 206 5.60 1.71 18.76
N ASP A 207 4.60 1.43 17.92
CA ASP A 207 3.18 1.55 18.28
C ASP A 207 2.71 0.43 19.20
N ASP A 208 3.27 -0.80 19.06
CA ASP A 208 2.75 -2.01 19.70
C ASP A 208 3.80 -2.82 20.45
N ALA A 209 3.35 -3.43 21.54
CA ALA A 209 4.09 -4.45 22.26
C ALA A 209 3.17 -5.62 22.57
N VAL A 210 3.72 -6.84 22.54
CA VAL A 210 2.94 -8.07 22.63
C VAL A 210 3.48 -8.99 23.74
N TYR A 211 2.57 -9.73 24.37
CA TYR A 211 2.88 -10.81 25.30
C TYR A 211 1.83 -11.90 25.22
N CYS A 212 2.23 -13.15 25.35
CA CYS A 212 1.33 -14.28 25.32
C CYS A 212 1.70 -15.32 26.35
N GLU A 213 0.69 -15.84 27.04
CA GLU A 213 0.82 -16.94 27.98
C GLU A 213 -0.29 -17.99 27.77
N PRO A 214 0.00 -19.30 28.01
CA PRO A 214 -1.03 -20.32 28.02
C PRO A 214 -2.09 -20.04 29.08
N ALA A 215 -3.36 -20.12 28.68
CA ALA A 215 -4.49 -19.85 29.55
C ALA A 215 -5.57 -20.93 29.42
N LYS A 216 -6.46 -21.00 30.41
CA LYS A 216 -7.69 -21.80 30.31
C LYS A 216 -8.76 -20.94 29.64
N VAL A 217 -9.33 -21.43 28.55
CA VAL A 217 -10.37 -20.72 27.78
C VAL A 217 -11.65 -21.58 27.83
N GLY A 218 -12.66 -21.09 28.53
CA GLY A 218 -13.87 -21.87 28.78
C GLY A 218 -13.55 -23.22 29.50
N LYS A 219 -13.90 -24.31 28.84
CA LYS A 219 -13.57 -25.68 29.31
C LYS A 219 -12.28 -26.25 28.70
N GLY A 220 -11.70 -25.54 27.69
CA GLY A 220 -10.53 -25.97 26.94
C GLY A 220 -9.24 -25.25 27.35
N LYS A 221 -8.21 -25.49 26.56
CA LYS A 221 -6.94 -24.77 26.61
C LYS A 221 -6.96 -23.66 25.57
N GLY A 222 -6.05 -22.74 25.71
CA GLY A 222 -5.85 -21.63 24.76
C GLY A 222 -4.77 -20.69 25.28
N TRP A 223 -4.87 -19.46 24.94
CA TRP A 223 -3.88 -18.43 25.28
C TRP A 223 -4.56 -17.16 25.76
N ARG A 224 -3.84 -16.44 26.61
CA ARG A 224 -4.10 -15.05 26.90
C ARG A 224 -3.08 -14.24 26.12
N LEU A 225 -3.56 -13.43 25.17
CA LEU A 225 -2.76 -12.54 24.33
C LEU A 225 -3.00 -11.11 24.78
N LEU A 226 -1.93 -10.41 25.15
CA LEU A 226 -1.93 -8.98 25.44
C LEU A 226 -1.33 -8.25 24.25
N VAL A 227 -2.09 -7.28 23.73
CA VAL A 227 -1.64 -6.33 22.72
C VAL A 227 -1.71 -4.95 23.38
N ALA A 228 -0.54 -4.39 23.69
CA ALA A 228 -0.38 -3.10 24.31
C ALA A 228 -0.01 -2.06 23.25
N ILE A 229 -0.84 -1.04 23.08
CA ILE A 229 -0.67 0.01 22.07
C ILE A 229 -0.34 1.34 22.74
N ALA A 230 0.60 2.09 22.18
CA ALA A 230 1.00 3.40 22.66
C ALA A 230 -0.19 4.31 22.92
N ASP A 231 -0.29 4.88 24.13
CA ASP A 231 -1.42 5.72 24.53
C ASP A 231 -1.25 7.18 24.10
N VAL A 232 -1.20 7.43 22.79
CA VAL A 232 -1.06 8.77 22.20
C VAL A 232 -2.16 9.70 22.68
N SER A 233 -3.38 9.20 22.87
CA SER A 233 -4.53 9.98 23.30
C SER A 233 -4.45 10.50 24.74
N HIS A 234 -3.39 10.17 25.48
CA HIS A 234 -3.09 10.76 26.78
C HIS A 234 -2.32 12.09 26.66
N TYR A 235 -1.50 12.23 25.64
CA TYR A 235 -0.63 13.39 25.42
C TYR A 235 -1.16 14.35 24.36
N VAL A 236 -2.03 13.86 23.48
CA VAL A 236 -2.64 14.63 22.39
C VAL A 236 -4.11 14.86 22.71
N ASP A 237 -4.38 15.98 23.38
CA ASP A 237 -5.74 16.39 23.72
C ASP A 237 -6.51 16.81 22.48
N THR A 238 -7.81 16.53 22.48
CA THR A 238 -8.71 16.93 21.40
C THR A 238 -8.70 18.44 21.18
N ASN A 239 -8.57 18.89 19.93
CA ASN A 239 -8.47 20.28 19.49
C ASN A 239 -7.18 21.01 20.00
N SER A 240 -6.21 20.31 20.56
CA SER A 240 -4.90 20.93 20.81
C SER A 240 -4.18 21.24 19.48
N PRO A 241 -3.20 22.15 19.44
CA PRO A 241 -2.41 22.41 18.25
C PRO A 241 -1.78 21.16 17.66
N ILE A 242 -1.35 20.19 18.49
CA ILE A 242 -0.83 18.90 18.03
C ILE A 242 -1.93 18.06 17.38
N ASP A 243 -3.14 18.06 17.92
CA ASP A 243 -4.28 17.33 17.37
C ASP A 243 -4.73 17.90 16.02
N ILE A 244 -4.73 19.23 15.87
CA ILE A 244 -5.07 19.92 14.64
C ILE A 244 -4.09 19.54 13.51
N ASP A 245 -2.77 19.63 13.80
CA ASP A 245 -1.74 19.25 12.82
C ASP A 245 -1.79 17.75 12.50
N ALA A 246 -2.05 16.90 13.51
CA ALA A 246 -2.19 15.45 13.32
C ALA A 246 -3.41 15.10 12.45
N TYR A 247 -4.52 15.81 12.62
CA TYR A 247 -5.71 15.65 11.78
C TYR A 247 -5.43 16.07 10.33
N ASP A 248 -4.82 17.24 10.11
CA ASP A 248 -4.49 17.72 8.77
C ASP A 248 -3.62 16.73 8.00
N ARG A 249 -2.64 16.13 8.68
CA ARG A 249 -1.78 15.08 8.15
C ARG A 249 -2.51 13.75 7.98
N ALA A 250 -3.34 13.37 8.94
CA ALA A 250 -4.12 12.15 9.09
C ALA A 250 -3.32 10.83 9.09
N THR A 251 -2.15 10.79 8.48
CA THR A 251 -1.24 9.65 8.45
C THR A 251 0.21 10.09 8.29
N SER A 252 1.14 9.30 8.80
CA SER A 252 2.57 9.44 8.45
C SER A 252 2.77 9.01 7.00
N VAL A 253 3.72 9.65 6.30
CA VAL A 253 4.09 9.32 4.91
C VAL A 253 5.51 8.76 4.89
N TYR A 254 5.66 7.55 4.35
CA TYR A 254 6.92 6.82 4.30
C TYR A 254 7.50 6.88 2.89
N PHE A 255 8.62 7.58 2.74
CA PHE A 255 9.43 7.56 1.54
C PHE A 255 10.66 6.67 1.74
N PRO A 256 11.31 6.17 0.69
CA PRO A 256 12.44 5.24 0.83
C PRO A 256 13.58 5.72 1.73
N ARG A 257 13.74 7.05 1.90
CA ARG A 257 14.83 7.65 2.68
C ARG A 257 14.39 8.61 3.77
N ARG A 258 13.10 8.93 3.84
CA ARG A 258 12.57 9.94 4.75
C ARG A 258 11.14 9.61 5.17
N VAL A 259 10.84 9.83 6.43
CA VAL A 259 9.47 9.75 6.95
C VAL A 259 8.99 11.17 7.25
N ILE A 260 7.77 11.49 6.81
CA ILE A 260 7.05 12.68 7.26
C ILE A 260 6.05 12.20 8.32
N PRO A 261 6.34 12.39 9.61
CA PRO A 261 5.53 11.82 10.68
C PRO A 261 4.23 12.59 10.88
N MET A 262 3.18 11.90 11.31
CA MET A 262 1.90 12.50 11.71
C MET A 262 2.03 13.37 12.95
N LEU A 263 2.88 12.97 13.89
CA LEU A 263 3.13 13.64 15.15
C LEU A 263 4.58 14.13 15.25
N PRO A 264 4.88 15.21 15.99
CA PRO A 264 6.26 15.63 16.26
C PRO A 264 7.13 14.49 16.82
N GLU A 265 8.40 14.42 16.43
CA GLU A 265 9.31 13.32 16.79
C GLU A 265 9.47 13.13 18.31
N LYS A 266 9.38 14.21 19.08
CA LYS A 266 9.37 14.12 20.56
C LYS A 266 8.26 13.20 21.07
N ILE A 267 7.13 13.14 20.36
CA ILE A 267 5.99 12.28 20.71
C ILE A 267 6.13 10.93 20.02
N SER A 268 6.31 10.93 18.69
CA SER A 268 6.28 9.70 17.88
C SER A 268 7.45 8.76 18.19
N ASN A 269 8.67 9.28 18.27
CA ASN A 269 9.88 8.48 18.51
C ASN A 269 10.28 8.44 20.00
N GLY A 270 9.81 9.44 20.77
CA GLY A 270 10.16 9.64 22.16
C GLY A 270 9.11 9.13 23.15
N LEU A 271 8.20 10.02 23.55
CA LEU A 271 7.31 9.82 24.69
C LEU A 271 6.27 8.70 24.49
N CYS A 272 5.72 8.56 23.27
CA CYS A 272 4.72 7.53 22.96
C CYS A 272 5.33 6.23 22.46
N SER A 273 6.47 6.26 21.76
CA SER A 273 7.12 5.05 21.27
C SER A 273 7.43 4.08 22.43
N LEU A 274 7.00 2.81 22.28
CA LEU A 274 7.18 1.77 23.31
C LEU A 274 8.64 1.29 23.36
N ASN A 275 9.56 2.24 23.52
CA ASN A 275 11.00 2.01 23.59
C ASN A 275 11.35 1.00 24.70
N PRO A 276 12.40 0.17 24.50
CA PRO A 276 12.84 -0.79 25.50
C PRO A 276 13.43 -0.06 26.74
N ASP A 277 13.38 -0.75 27.87
CA ASP A 277 14.00 -0.36 29.14
C ASP A 277 13.52 0.97 29.75
N VAL A 278 12.33 1.44 29.33
CA VAL A 278 11.67 2.63 29.89
C VAL A 278 10.17 2.39 30.09
N GLU A 279 9.60 3.05 31.07
CA GLU A 279 8.15 3.00 31.29
C GLU A 279 7.41 3.80 30.21
N ARG A 280 6.32 3.23 29.70
CA ARG A 280 5.45 3.86 28.70
C ARG A 280 3.99 3.66 29.05
N LEU A 281 3.16 4.62 28.67
CA LEU A 281 1.71 4.52 28.78
C LEU A 281 1.14 3.77 27.58
N CYS A 282 0.25 2.85 27.86
CA CYS A 282 -0.41 2.08 26.79
C CYS A 282 -1.91 1.88 27.04
N MET A 283 -2.62 1.60 25.97
CA MET A 283 -3.96 1.03 25.96
C MET A 283 -3.82 -0.45 25.61
N VAL A 284 -4.35 -1.31 26.43
CA VAL A 284 -4.21 -2.76 26.28
C VAL A 284 -5.51 -3.37 25.78
N CYS A 285 -5.41 -4.18 24.72
CA CYS A 285 -6.40 -5.19 24.36
C CYS A 285 -5.93 -6.54 24.91
N ASP A 286 -6.62 -7.06 25.91
CA ASP A 286 -6.31 -8.30 26.61
C ASP A 286 -7.33 -9.37 26.22
N MET A 287 -6.89 -10.38 25.48
CA MET A 287 -7.74 -11.35 24.80
C MET A 287 -7.51 -12.77 25.30
N LEU A 288 -8.59 -13.55 25.38
CA LEU A 288 -8.55 -15.00 25.53
C LEU A 288 -8.84 -15.65 24.19
N ILE A 289 -7.91 -16.45 23.69
CA ILE A 289 -7.96 -17.09 22.37
C ILE A 289 -7.99 -18.60 22.56
N SER A 290 -8.94 -19.29 21.91
CA SER A 290 -9.11 -20.75 21.97
C SER A 290 -8.01 -21.50 21.18
N GLU A 291 -7.90 -22.81 21.33
CA GLU A 291 -7.01 -23.65 20.53
C GLU A 291 -7.35 -23.63 19.02
N GLU A 292 -8.61 -23.31 18.68
CA GLU A 292 -9.10 -23.12 17.32
C GLU A 292 -8.80 -21.73 16.76
N GLY A 293 -8.30 -20.81 17.59
CA GLY A 293 -7.96 -19.44 17.20
C GLY A 293 -9.14 -18.47 17.25
N ASP A 294 -10.22 -18.80 17.92
CA ASP A 294 -11.35 -17.90 18.11
C ASP A 294 -11.14 -16.99 19.32
N ILE A 295 -11.47 -15.71 19.18
CA ILE A 295 -11.44 -14.76 20.29
C ILE A 295 -12.65 -15.06 21.18
N TYR A 296 -12.39 -15.68 22.33
CA TYR A 296 -13.43 -16.10 23.27
C TYR A 296 -13.92 -14.96 24.15
N ALA A 297 -13.03 -14.08 24.57
CA ALA A 297 -13.33 -12.89 25.36
C ALA A 297 -12.20 -11.88 25.22
N TYR A 298 -12.52 -10.63 25.46
CA TYR A 298 -11.54 -9.55 25.46
C TYR A 298 -11.94 -8.44 26.44
N GLN A 299 -10.96 -7.63 26.84
CA GLN A 299 -11.18 -6.43 27.64
C GLN A 299 -10.16 -5.35 27.27
N PHE A 300 -10.55 -4.08 27.48
CA PHE A 300 -9.68 -2.93 27.27
C PHE A 300 -9.42 -2.22 28.59
N TYR A 301 -8.19 -1.72 28.78
CA TYR A 301 -7.82 -0.88 29.91
C TYR A 301 -6.56 -0.08 29.61
N SER A 302 -6.41 1.06 30.32
CA SER A 302 -5.19 1.85 30.30
C SER A 302 -4.16 1.27 31.26
N ALA A 303 -2.90 1.19 30.83
CA ALA A 303 -1.84 0.60 31.63
C ALA A 303 -0.54 1.41 31.57
N VAL A 304 0.38 1.08 32.46
CA VAL A 304 1.80 1.42 32.38
C VAL A 304 2.55 0.15 32.07
N MET A 305 3.41 0.17 31.09
CA MET A 305 4.21 -0.97 30.70
C MET A 305 5.70 -0.63 30.67
N PHE A 306 6.50 -1.69 30.63
CA PHE A 306 7.94 -1.65 30.41
C PHE A 306 8.27 -2.65 29.30
N SER A 307 8.86 -2.19 28.19
CA SER A 307 9.27 -3.10 27.12
C SER A 307 10.56 -3.81 27.52
N HIS A 308 10.47 -5.13 27.73
CA HIS A 308 11.60 -5.93 28.21
C HIS A 308 12.60 -6.31 27.14
N ALA A 309 12.27 -6.12 25.87
CA ALA A 309 13.17 -6.26 24.74
C ALA A 309 12.56 -5.64 23.47
N ARG A 310 13.40 -5.03 22.67
CA ARG A 310 13.13 -4.77 21.25
C ARG A 310 13.70 -5.93 20.41
N PHE A 311 12.89 -6.46 19.52
CA PHE A 311 13.28 -7.44 18.51
C PHE A 311 13.08 -6.89 17.11
N THR A 312 13.85 -7.41 16.16
CA THR A 312 13.55 -7.24 14.74
C THR A 312 12.83 -8.46 14.19
N TYR A 313 12.08 -8.27 13.08
CA TYR A 313 11.42 -9.40 12.40
C TYR A 313 12.42 -10.49 11.99
N THR A 314 13.62 -10.09 11.55
CA THR A 314 14.70 -11.00 11.17
C THR A 314 15.20 -11.80 12.38
N GLU A 315 15.40 -11.16 13.53
CA GLU A 315 15.85 -11.79 14.77
C GLU A 315 14.84 -12.81 15.26
N VAL A 316 13.54 -12.44 15.30
CA VAL A 316 12.48 -13.35 15.73
C VAL A 316 12.34 -14.53 14.77
N ALA A 317 12.38 -14.33 13.46
CA ALA A 317 12.32 -15.40 12.47
C ALA A 317 13.49 -16.38 12.65
N ALA A 318 14.71 -15.89 12.89
CA ALA A 318 15.88 -16.73 13.17
C ALA A 318 15.70 -17.56 14.46
N ILE A 319 15.15 -16.94 15.54
CA ILE A 319 14.86 -17.64 16.80
C ILE A 319 13.82 -18.72 16.61
N LEU A 320 12.73 -18.43 15.88
CA LEU A 320 11.66 -19.40 15.62
C LEU A 320 12.14 -20.58 14.76
N THR A 321 13.03 -20.32 13.80
CA THR A 321 13.63 -21.35 12.93
C THR A 321 14.59 -22.23 13.71
N ASN A 322 15.44 -21.65 14.57
CA ASN A 322 16.44 -22.37 15.34
C ASN A 322 16.49 -21.87 16.79
N THR A 323 15.70 -22.50 17.65
CA THR A 323 15.60 -22.19 19.08
C THR A 323 16.86 -22.48 19.91
N ARG A 324 17.91 -23.01 19.29
CA ARG A 324 19.25 -23.23 19.88
C ARG A 324 20.34 -22.45 19.15
N GLY A 325 19.95 -21.62 18.18
CA GLY A 325 20.86 -20.79 17.40
C GLY A 325 21.45 -19.63 18.20
N PRO A 326 22.37 -18.88 17.59
CA PRO A 326 23.06 -17.77 18.24
C PRO A 326 22.09 -16.67 18.70
N GLU A 327 21.06 -16.34 17.90
CA GLU A 327 20.06 -15.33 18.23
C GLU A 327 19.18 -15.78 19.44
N ALA A 328 18.78 -17.05 19.46
CA ALA A 328 18.06 -17.62 20.61
C ALA A 328 18.92 -17.63 21.90
N ALA A 329 20.25 -17.84 21.78
CA ALA A 329 21.16 -17.81 22.90
C ALA A 329 21.28 -16.40 23.51
N LYS A 330 21.35 -15.34 22.68
CA LYS A 330 21.35 -13.93 23.10
C LYS A 330 20.08 -13.58 23.87
N ARG A 331 18.95 -14.08 23.46
CA ARG A 331 17.61 -13.77 23.98
C ARG A 331 16.97 -14.91 24.80
N LYS A 332 17.78 -15.80 25.37
CA LYS A 332 17.38 -17.05 26.03
C LYS A 332 16.18 -16.89 26.99
N VAL A 333 16.11 -15.80 27.73
CA VAL A 333 15.05 -15.52 28.70
C VAL A 333 13.70 -15.30 28.04
N ARG A 334 13.67 -14.77 26.79
CA ARG A 334 12.46 -14.41 26.04
C ARG A 334 12.00 -15.47 25.05
N VAL A 335 12.85 -16.45 24.73
CA VAL A 335 12.48 -17.54 23.81
C VAL A 335 11.17 -18.24 24.20
N PRO A 336 10.87 -18.53 25.50
CA PRO A 336 9.59 -19.10 25.87
C PRO A 336 8.38 -18.24 25.53
N ASP A 337 8.52 -16.91 25.68
CA ASP A 337 7.44 -15.95 25.41
C ASP A 337 7.16 -15.89 23.90
N LEU A 338 8.23 -15.86 23.09
CA LEU A 338 8.14 -15.90 21.61
C LEU A 338 7.51 -17.20 21.10
N LEU A 339 7.79 -18.34 21.74
CA LEU A 339 7.15 -19.62 21.37
C LEU A 339 5.65 -19.64 21.70
N ASN A 340 5.23 -19.01 22.79
CA ASN A 340 3.81 -18.87 23.10
C ASN A 340 3.12 -17.95 22.07
N LEU A 341 3.78 -16.85 21.67
CA LEU A 341 3.30 -15.97 20.60
C LEU A 341 3.18 -16.73 19.27
N TYR A 342 4.14 -17.58 18.95
CA TYR A 342 4.08 -18.41 17.75
C TYR A 342 2.97 -19.46 17.80
N ASP A 343 2.73 -20.06 18.94
CA ASP A 343 1.64 -21.04 19.11
C ASP A 343 0.26 -20.37 18.93
N VAL A 344 0.02 -19.18 19.51
CA VAL A 344 -1.24 -18.44 19.33
C VAL A 344 -1.40 -17.93 17.89
N TYR A 345 -0.32 -17.45 17.24
CA TYR A 345 -0.34 -17.09 15.84
C TYR A 345 -0.84 -18.24 14.97
N ARG A 346 -0.33 -19.45 15.18
CA ARG A 346 -0.77 -20.64 14.42
C ARG A 346 -2.25 -20.97 14.64
N ALA A 347 -2.77 -20.72 15.83
CA ALA A 347 -4.20 -20.87 16.09
C ALA A 347 -5.03 -19.80 15.35
N LEU A 348 -4.61 -18.53 15.41
CA LEU A 348 -5.24 -17.43 14.68
C LEU A 348 -5.23 -17.66 13.16
N LEU A 349 -4.12 -18.17 12.62
CA LEU A 349 -4.02 -18.52 11.19
C LEU A 349 -5.02 -19.62 10.79
N LYS A 350 -5.25 -20.64 11.65
CA LYS A 350 -6.30 -21.63 11.39
C LYS A 350 -7.69 -21.00 11.33
N SER A 351 -7.99 -20.07 12.26
CA SER A 351 -9.24 -19.32 12.26
C SER A 351 -9.39 -18.47 11.01
N ARG A 352 -8.31 -17.80 10.55
CA ARG A 352 -8.25 -17.05 9.29
C ARG A 352 -8.63 -17.92 8.10
N HIS A 353 -8.04 -19.11 7.98
CA HIS A 353 -8.37 -20.05 6.89
C HIS A 353 -9.82 -20.53 6.96
N ARG A 354 -10.32 -20.86 8.16
CA ARG A 354 -11.71 -21.29 8.36
C ARG A 354 -12.72 -20.21 8.02
N ARG A 355 -12.41 -18.95 8.31
CA ARG A 355 -13.23 -17.77 8.02
C ARG A 355 -13.31 -17.46 6.53
N GLY A 356 -12.40 -18.01 5.72
CA GLY A 356 -12.39 -17.79 4.27
C GLY A 356 -11.66 -16.51 3.84
N ALA A 357 -10.79 -15.96 4.69
CA ALA A 357 -9.95 -14.84 4.30
C ALA A 357 -9.00 -15.24 3.16
N VAL A 358 -8.89 -14.39 2.15
CA VAL A 358 -8.02 -14.65 1.00
C VAL A 358 -6.64 -14.10 1.30
N ASP A 359 -5.63 -14.94 1.14
CA ASP A 359 -4.23 -14.57 1.28
C ASP A 359 -3.63 -14.36 -0.12
N PHE A 360 -3.40 -13.11 -0.50
CA PHE A 360 -2.75 -12.76 -1.76
C PHE A 360 -1.28 -12.48 -1.49
N GLU A 361 -0.41 -13.31 -2.04
CA GLU A 361 1.03 -13.06 -2.01
C GLU A 361 1.36 -12.00 -3.07
N THR A 362 1.61 -10.77 -2.62
CA THR A 362 2.17 -9.70 -3.44
C THR A 362 3.64 -9.53 -3.11
N THR A 363 4.48 -9.36 -4.12
CA THR A 363 5.90 -9.05 -3.93
C THR A 363 6.03 -7.54 -3.76
N GLU A 364 6.29 -7.09 -2.54
CA GLU A 364 6.69 -5.73 -2.24
C GLU A 364 8.20 -5.60 -2.45
N THR A 365 8.68 -4.41 -2.81
CA THR A 365 10.09 -4.15 -3.05
C THR A 365 10.60 -3.06 -2.12
N GLN A 366 11.81 -3.24 -1.62
CA GLN A 366 12.54 -2.23 -0.85
C GLN A 366 13.67 -1.67 -1.69
N ILE A 367 13.74 -0.35 -1.78
CA ILE A 367 14.83 0.36 -2.42
C ILE A 367 15.93 0.56 -1.38
N VAL A 368 17.10 -0.02 -1.62
CA VAL A 368 18.29 0.16 -0.80
C VAL A 368 19.15 1.22 -1.45
N CYS A 369 19.44 2.30 -0.71
CA CYS A 369 20.27 3.41 -1.17
C CYS A 369 21.66 3.35 -0.52
N ASP A 370 22.65 3.83 -1.23
CA ASP A 370 24.00 4.05 -0.73
C ASP A 370 24.10 5.32 0.17
N GLU A 371 25.27 5.62 0.70
CA GLU A 371 25.52 6.82 1.53
C GLU A 371 25.29 8.14 0.78
N SER A 372 25.39 8.14 -0.55
CA SER A 372 25.14 9.31 -1.41
C SER A 372 23.65 9.48 -1.73
N GLY A 373 22.80 8.54 -1.31
CA GLY A 373 21.36 8.52 -1.57
C GLY A 373 20.98 7.99 -2.94
N ARG A 374 21.89 7.39 -3.70
CA ARG A 374 21.60 6.69 -4.96
C ARG A 374 21.14 5.26 -4.69
N ILE A 375 20.36 4.70 -5.60
CA ILE A 375 19.95 3.32 -5.48
C ILE A 375 21.16 2.41 -5.68
N GLU A 376 21.49 1.63 -4.64
CA GLU A 376 22.45 0.54 -4.74
C GLU A 376 21.79 -0.70 -5.37
N LYS A 377 20.61 -1.06 -4.86
CA LYS A 377 19.84 -2.23 -5.33
C LYS A 377 18.36 -2.12 -4.95
N ILE A 378 17.53 -2.84 -5.70
CA ILE A 378 16.11 -3.03 -5.39
C ILE A 378 15.94 -4.51 -5.03
N VAL A 379 15.46 -4.78 -3.81
CA VAL A 379 15.31 -6.13 -3.29
C VAL A 379 13.84 -6.43 -2.96
N PRO A 380 13.39 -7.70 -3.10
CA PRO A 380 12.06 -8.07 -2.67
C PRO A 380 11.99 -8.04 -1.14
N CYS A 381 10.92 -7.48 -0.60
CA CYS A 381 10.60 -7.54 0.82
C CYS A 381 10.04 -8.93 1.13
N VAL A 382 10.83 -9.76 1.80
CA VAL A 382 10.42 -11.12 2.15
C VAL A 382 9.66 -11.11 3.47
N ARG A 383 8.35 -11.32 3.40
CA ARG A 383 7.51 -11.49 4.61
C ARG A 383 7.79 -12.86 5.25
N ASN A 384 8.37 -12.83 6.43
CA ASN A 384 8.66 -14.04 7.22
C ASN A 384 7.56 -14.32 8.27
N GLU A 385 7.68 -15.42 9.02
CA GLU A 385 6.72 -15.84 10.04
C GLU A 385 6.56 -14.80 11.17
N ALA A 386 7.58 -13.99 11.46
CA ALA A 386 7.50 -12.96 12.49
C ALA A 386 6.59 -11.80 12.07
N HIS A 387 6.64 -11.40 10.80
CA HIS A 387 5.71 -10.39 10.25
C HIS A 387 4.25 -10.87 10.36
N ARG A 388 4.00 -12.13 9.97
CA ARG A 388 2.65 -12.73 10.03
C ARG A 388 2.15 -12.88 11.46
N LEU A 389 3.05 -13.17 12.40
CA LEU A 389 2.73 -13.28 13.82
C LEU A 389 2.20 -11.95 14.38
N ILE A 390 2.91 -10.85 14.12
CA ILE A 390 2.49 -9.52 14.56
C ILE A 390 1.22 -9.11 13.83
N GLU A 391 1.13 -9.33 12.51
CA GLU A 391 -0.08 -9.05 11.73
C GLU A 391 -1.32 -9.71 12.35
N GLU A 392 -1.29 -11.01 12.65
CA GLU A 392 -2.43 -11.70 13.23
C GLU A 392 -2.77 -11.22 14.64
N ALA A 393 -1.78 -10.85 15.46
CA ALA A 393 -2.02 -10.25 16.76
C ALA A 393 -2.70 -8.87 16.64
N MET A 394 -2.26 -8.04 15.69
CA MET A 394 -2.85 -6.74 15.41
C MET A 394 -4.26 -6.88 14.83
N LEU A 395 -4.49 -7.82 13.93
CA LEU A 395 -5.83 -8.12 13.40
C LEU A 395 -6.80 -8.52 14.51
N ALA A 396 -6.38 -9.38 15.45
CA ALA A 396 -7.19 -9.78 16.59
C ALA A 396 -7.58 -8.60 17.49
N ALA A 397 -6.63 -7.68 17.77
CA ALA A 397 -6.89 -6.47 18.55
C ALA A 397 -7.83 -5.50 17.83
N ASN A 398 -7.64 -5.31 16.53
CA ASN A 398 -8.48 -4.43 15.70
C ASN A 398 -9.93 -4.93 15.62
N VAL A 399 -10.14 -6.23 15.45
CA VAL A 399 -11.47 -6.86 15.43
C VAL A 399 -12.15 -6.75 16.79
N SER A 400 -11.42 -7.01 17.86
CA SER A 400 -11.93 -6.84 19.24
C SER A 400 -12.34 -5.40 19.52
N SER A 401 -11.58 -4.42 18.97
CA SER A 401 -11.90 -3.00 19.09
C SER A 401 -13.18 -2.65 18.34
N ALA A 402 -13.35 -3.16 17.12
CA ALA A 402 -14.57 -2.93 16.34
C ALA A 402 -15.81 -3.52 17.02
N ASP A 403 -15.71 -4.74 17.52
CA ASP A 403 -16.78 -5.42 18.25
C ASP A 403 -17.14 -4.66 19.55
N PHE A 404 -16.16 -4.22 20.34
CA PHE A 404 -16.36 -3.42 21.56
C PHE A 404 -17.12 -2.13 21.31
N ILE A 405 -16.80 -1.44 20.23
CA ILE A 405 -17.48 -0.20 19.81
C ILE A 405 -18.91 -0.49 19.38
N LEU A 406 -19.13 -1.53 18.56
CA LEU A 406 -20.46 -1.92 18.10
C LEU A 406 -21.38 -2.33 19.26
N GLN A 407 -20.89 -3.15 20.20
CA GLN A 407 -21.64 -3.54 21.40
C GLN A 407 -22.03 -2.33 22.24
N SER A 408 -21.17 -1.32 22.31
CA SER A 408 -21.40 -0.07 23.04
C SER A 408 -22.31 0.90 22.28
N LYS A 409 -22.63 0.64 21.02
CA LYS A 409 -23.42 1.51 20.14
C LYS A 409 -22.88 2.94 20.04
N HIS A 410 -21.58 3.10 20.19
CA HIS A 410 -20.91 4.39 20.08
C HIS A 410 -20.56 4.67 18.62
N PRO A 411 -20.79 5.89 18.08
CA PRO A 411 -20.33 6.25 16.75
C PRO A 411 -18.79 6.25 16.70
N ALA A 412 -18.21 5.73 15.63
CA ALA A 412 -16.77 5.69 15.40
C ALA A 412 -16.49 5.52 13.91
N VAL A 413 -15.23 5.52 13.51
CA VAL A 413 -14.80 5.14 12.17
C VAL A 413 -14.46 3.65 12.12
N PHE A 414 -14.99 2.97 11.10
CA PHE A 414 -14.65 1.60 10.77
C PHE A 414 -13.78 1.57 9.51
N ARG A 415 -12.94 0.56 9.39
CA ARG A 415 -12.19 0.27 8.17
C ARG A 415 -12.99 -0.72 7.35
N VAL A 416 -13.63 -0.22 6.33
CA VAL A 416 -14.57 -0.98 5.49
C VAL A 416 -13.91 -1.35 4.17
N HIS A 417 -14.10 -2.59 3.75
CA HIS A 417 -13.65 -3.10 2.46
C HIS A 417 -14.80 -3.86 1.80
N GLU A 418 -15.37 -3.28 0.78
CA GLU A 418 -16.49 -3.89 0.06
C GLU A 418 -16.02 -4.89 -0.99
N GLY A 419 -16.86 -5.86 -1.32
CA GLY A 419 -16.65 -6.79 -2.42
C GLY A 419 -16.63 -6.07 -3.78
N PRO A 420 -16.39 -6.80 -4.88
CA PRO A 420 -16.32 -6.21 -6.23
C PRO A 420 -17.63 -5.56 -6.66
N THR A 421 -17.54 -4.47 -7.43
CA THR A 421 -18.72 -3.81 -8.04
C THR A 421 -19.41 -4.76 -9.04
N PRO A 422 -20.69 -4.52 -9.41
CA PRO A 422 -21.39 -5.35 -10.40
C PRO A 422 -20.60 -5.52 -11.70
N GLU A 423 -20.03 -4.44 -12.23
CA GLU A 423 -19.25 -4.45 -13.47
C GLU A 423 -17.98 -5.31 -13.33
N LYS A 424 -17.24 -5.12 -12.23
CA LYS A 424 -16.04 -5.91 -11.93
C LYS A 424 -16.36 -7.40 -11.71
N ARG A 425 -17.51 -7.71 -11.11
CA ARG A 425 -17.97 -9.08 -10.92
C ARG A 425 -18.25 -9.77 -12.27
N GLU A 426 -18.90 -9.07 -13.19
CA GLU A 426 -19.17 -9.60 -14.52
C GLU A 426 -17.89 -9.81 -15.32
N THR A 427 -16.99 -8.85 -15.27
CA THR A 427 -15.65 -8.98 -15.88
C THR A 427 -14.90 -10.19 -15.32
N LEU A 428 -14.88 -10.36 -13.98
CA LEU A 428 -14.26 -11.50 -13.34
C LEU A 428 -14.91 -12.84 -13.76
N ARG A 429 -16.23 -12.89 -13.80
CA ARG A 429 -16.98 -14.10 -14.22
C ARG A 429 -16.63 -14.50 -15.66
N ASN A 430 -16.59 -13.53 -16.57
CA ASN A 430 -16.24 -13.75 -17.96
C ASN A 430 -14.78 -14.21 -18.10
N TYR A 431 -13.87 -13.61 -17.32
CA TYR A 431 -12.47 -14.00 -17.26
C TYR A 431 -12.30 -15.45 -16.76
N LEU A 432 -12.89 -15.81 -15.61
CA LEU A 432 -12.81 -17.16 -15.04
C LEU A 432 -13.38 -18.21 -16.01
N LYS A 433 -14.49 -17.89 -16.69
CA LYS A 433 -15.07 -18.76 -17.74
C LYS A 433 -14.10 -18.93 -18.92
N ALA A 434 -13.47 -17.85 -19.39
CA ALA A 434 -12.49 -17.90 -20.48
C ALA A 434 -11.24 -18.70 -20.11
N MET A 435 -10.85 -18.71 -18.82
CA MET A 435 -9.74 -19.50 -18.28
C MET A 435 -10.15 -20.94 -17.92
N GLY A 436 -11.40 -21.34 -18.17
CA GLY A 436 -11.89 -22.71 -17.88
C GLY A 436 -11.98 -23.02 -16.38
N VAL A 437 -12.16 -22.01 -15.53
CA VAL A 437 -12.40 -22.16 -14.10
C VAL A 437 -13.90 -22.36 -13.88
N THR A 438 -14.31 -23.53 -13.41
CA THR A 438 -15.73 -23.92 -13.25
C THR A 438 -16.37 -23.40 -11.96
N ALA A 439 -15.65 -22.63 -11.14
CA ALA A 439 -16.16 -22.11 -9.88
C ALA A 439 -17.30 -21.10 -10.10
N ALA A 440 -18.44 -21.36 -9.47
CA ALA A 440 -19.60 -20.47 -9.53
C ALA A 440 -19.40 -19.26 -8.61
N LEU A 441 -19.38 -18.07 -9.19
CA LEU A 441 -19.52 -16.82 -8.45
C LEU A 441 -21.01 -16.47 -8.36
N SER A 442 -21.52 -16.31 -7.12
CA SER A 442 -22.87 -15.80 -6.88
C SER A 442 -23.05 -14.37 -7.36
N GLU A 443 -24.26 -13.86 -7.36
CA GLU A 443 -24.53 -12.45 -7.67
C GLU A 443 -23.86 -11.53 -6.63
N GLU A 444 -23.84 -11.94 -5.37
CA GLU A 444 -23.06 -11.31 -4.30
C GLU A 444 -22.00 -12.31 -3.83
N PRO A 445 -20.79 -12.25 -4.39
CA PRO A 445 -19.76 -13.21 -4.05
C PRO A 445 -19.25 -13.00 -2.64
N THR A 446 -19.05 -14.11 -1.94
CA THR A 446 -18.44 -14.11 -0.60
C THR A 446 -16.92 -14.30 -0.68
N THR A 447 -16.22 -13.94 0.37
CA THR A 447 -14.77 -14.20 0.50
C THR A 447 -14.43 -15.67 0.41
N ALA A 448 -15.29 -16.54 0.96
CA ALA A 448 -15.12 -18.00 0.88
C ALA A 448 -15.13 -18.51 -0.59
N GLN A 449 -15.92 -17.89 -1.46
CA GLN A 449 -15.89 -18.22 -2.90
C GLN A 449 -14.57 -17.79 -3.56
N PHE A 450 -14.04 -16.61 -3.20
CA PHE A 450 -12.73 -16.15 -3.67
C PHE A 450 -11.61 -17.08 -3.18
N GLN A 451 -11.63 -17.47 -1.91
CA GLN A 451 -10.69 -18.43 -1.36
C GLN A 451 -10.79 -19.79 -2.06
N ALA A 452 -12.00 -20.29 -2.30
CA ALA A 452 -12.21 -21.55 -3.02
C ALA A 452 -11.64 -21.51 -4.43
N ILE A 453 -11.81 -20.38 -5.16
CA ILE A 453 -11.22 -20.20 -6.49
C ILE A 453 -9.70 -20.18 -6.40
N ALA A 454 -9.13 -19.42 -5.46
CA ALA A 454 -7.68 -19.33 -5.26
C ALA A 454 -7.07 -20.71 -4.94
N LEU A 455 -7.71 -21.49 -4.08
CA LEU A 455 -7.27 -22.84 -3.73
C LEU A 455 -7.42 -23.83 -4.90
N ALA A 456 -8.54 -23.79 -5.61
CA ALA A 456 -8.81 -24.67 -6.77
C ALA A 456 -7.87 -24.41 -7.96
N THR A 457 -7.28 -23.22 -8.01
CA THR A 457 -6.37 -22.80 -9.10
C THR A 457 -4.90 -22.79 -8.70
N LYS A 458 -4.57 -23.08 -7.44
CA LYS A 458 -3.22 -22.94 -6.87
C LYS A 458 -2.13 -23.66 -7.67
N ASP A 459 -2.41 -24.89 -8.12
CA ASP A 459 -1.43 -25.75 -8.81
C ASP A 459 -1.46 -25.60 -10.34
N ARG A 460 -2.24 -24.65 -10.87
CA ARG A 460 -2.32 -24.40 -12.30
C ARG A 460 -1.13 -23.52 -12.78
N PRO A 461 -0.66 -23.69 -14.02
CA PRO A 461 0.36 -22.82 -14.60
C PRO A 461 -0.02 -21.34 -14.63
N ASP A 462 -1.34 -21.06 -14.75
CA ASP A 462 -1.94 -19.74 -14.80
C ASP A 462 -2.47 -19.23 -13.43
N ALA A 463 -2.12 -19.90 -12.33
CA ALA A 463 -2.55 -19.53 -10.97
C ALA A 463 -2.28 -18.05 -10.65
N LYS A 464 -1.07 -17.57 -10.96
CA LYS A 464 -0.67 -16.18 -10.70
C LYS A 464 -1.55 -15.17 -11.46
N GLN A 465 -1.95 -15.48 -12.69
CA GLN A 465 -2.85 -14.66 -13.50
C GLN A 465 -4.24 -14.55 -12.86
N ILE A 466 -4.78 -15.70 -12.45
CA ILE A 466 -6.10 -15.78 -11.83
C ILE A 466 -6.11 -15.03 -10.49
N HIS A 467 -5.08 -15.22 -9.67
CA HIS A 467 -4.94 -14.52 -8.38
C HIS A 467 -4.82 -12.99 -8.57
N THR A 468 -4.04 -12.54 -9.58
CA THR A 468 -3.93 -11.12 -9.92
C THR A 468 -5.29 -10.55 -10.33
N MET A 469 -6.08 -11.29 -11.10
CA MET A 469 -7.41 -10.85 -11.55
C MET A 469 -8.40 -10.80 -10.37
N LEU A 470 -8.36 -11.78 -9.46
CA LEU A 470 -9.14 -11.74 -8.22
C LEU A 470 -8.82 -10.48 -7.40
N LEU A 471 -7.54 -10.15 -7.24
CA LEU A 471 -7.10 -8.95 -6.50
C LEU A 471 -7.57 -7.66 -7.18
N ARG A 472 -7.43 -7.53 -8.51
CA ARG A 472 -7.84 -6.35 -9.28
C ARG A 472 -9.35 -6.07 -9.23
N CYS A 473 -10.14 -7.10 -9.04
CA CYS A 473 -11.59 -6.94 -8.92
C CYS A 473 -12.03 -6.34 -7.58
N MET A 474 -11.20 -6.40 -6.56
CA MET A 474 -11.53 -5.86 -5.24
C MET A 474 -11.62 -4.34 -5.25
N GLN A 475 -12.37 -3.78 -4.33
CA GLN A 475 -12.43 -2.35 -4.08
C GLN A 475 -11.29 -1.94 -3.12
N GLN A 476 -11.05 -0.66 -3.02
CA GLN A 476 -10.12 -0.11 -2.03
C GLN A 476 -10.84 0.05 -0.68
N ALA A 477 -10.17 -0.28 0.42
CA ALA A 477 -10.70 -0.06 1.74
C ALA A 477 -10.78 1.44 2.08
N ILE A 478 -11.78 1.82 2.88
CA ILE A 478 -12.04 3.20 3.28
C ILE A 478 -12.36 3.29 4.77
N TYR A 479 -12.24 4.50 5.34
CA TYR A 479 -12.77 4.81 6.66
C TYR A 479 -14.18 5.41 6.54
N THR A 480 -15.13 4.91 7.33
CA THR A 480 -16.51 5.38 7.35
C THR A 480 -17.17 5.02 8.69
N PRO A 481 -18.14 5.81 9.16
CA PRO A 481 -18.92 5.42 10.34
C PRO A 481 -19.95 4.30 10.07
N PHE A 482 -20.19 3.95 8.79
CA PHE A 482 -21.11 2.91 8.39
C PHE A 482 -20.38 1.59 8.21
N ASN A 483 -20.57 0.67 9.16
CA ASN A 483 -19.95 -0.65 9.06
C ASN A 483 -20.65 -1.49 7.98
N SER A 484 -19.93 -1.92 6.95
CA SER A 484 -20.34 -2.93 5.97
C SER A 484 -19.41 -4.14 5.94
N GLY A 485 -18.56 -4.29 6.96
CA GLY A 485 -17.59 -5.38 7.07
C GLY A 485 -16.30 -5.14 6.27
N HIS A 486 -15.43 -6.12 6.36
CA HIS A 486 -14.16 -6.10 5.64
C HIS A 486 -14.01 -7.36 4.77
N PHE A 487 -14.37 -7.25 3.50
CA PHE A 487 -14.41 -8.37 2.56
C PHE A 487 -13.06 -9.13 2.48
N GLY A 488 -11.94 -8.47 2.22
CA GLY A 488 -10.64 -9.14 2.07
C GLY A 488 -10.19 -9.94 3.29
N LEU A 489 -10.54 -9.47 4.52
CA LEU A 489 -10.20 -10.11 5.78
C LEU A 489 -11.30 -11.06 6.27
N ALA A 490 -12.47 -11.08 5.62
CA ALA A 490 -13.64 -11.86 6.01
C ALA A 490 -14.12 -11.58 7.45
N TYR A 491 -14.15 -10.31 7.85
CA TYR A 491 -14.67 -9.86 9.13
C TYR A 491 -15.97 -9.10 8.96
N GLU A 492 -16.93 -9.31 9.85
CA GLU A 492 -18.21 -8.59 9.90
C GLU A 492 -18.04 -7.12 10.34
N ALA A 493 -17.00 -6.84 11.12
CA ALA A 493 -16.62 -5.50 11.53
C ALA A 493 -15.12 -5.42 11.72
N TYR A 494 -14.53 -4.31 11.32
CA TYR A 494 -13.11 -4.07 11.46
C TYR A 494 -12.83 -2.57 11.64
N THR A 495 -11.91 -2.24 12.52
CA THR A 495 -11.42 -0.87 12.68
C THR A 495 -9.91 -0.89 12.92
N HIS A 496 -9.27 0.23 12.79
CA HIS A 496 -7.86 0.38 13.13
C HIS A 496 -7.73 0.93 14.56
N PHE A 497 -6.93 0.25 15.37
CA PHE A 497 -6.66 0.57 16.77
C PHE A 497 -5.16 0.55 17.09
N THR A 498 -4.38 -0.20 16.31
CA THR A 498 -3.04 -0.65 16.69
C THR A 498 -1.89 0.29 16.31
N SER A 499 -2.15 1.44 15.65
CA SER A 499 -1.08 2.35 15.23
C SER A 499 -1.45 3.85 15.38
N PRO A 500 -1.73 4.35 16.60
CA PRO A 500 -2.15 5.74 16.84
C PRO A 500 -1.01 6.76 16.69
N ILE A 501 0.25 6.35 16.68
CA ILE A 501 1.39 7.26 16.42
C ILE A 501 1.38 7.72 14.97
N ARG A 502 0.99 6.85 14.03
CA ARG A 502 1.11 7.09 12.61
C ARG A 502 -0.22 7.14 11.83
N ARG A 503 -1.37 6.86 12.48
CA ARG A 503 -2.71 6.93 11.86
C ARG A 503 -3.71 7.63 12.76
N TYR A 504 -4.32 8.69 12.26
CA TYR A 504 -5.31 9.46 13.02
C TYR A 504 -6.61 8.69 13.34
N PRO A 505 -7.14 7.81 12.45
CA PRO A 505 -8.29 6.95 12.80
C PRO A 505 -8.06 6.11 14.05
N ASP A 506 -6.86 5.59 14.26
CA ASP A 506 -6.51 4.80 15.46
C ASP A 506 -6.56 5.69 16.71
N LEU A 507 -6.07 6.93 16.64
CA LEU A 507 -6.16 7.91 17.72
C LEU A 507 -7.63 8.22 18.07
N LEU A 508 -8.50 8.36 17.06
CA LEU A 508 -9.94 8.52 17.28
C LEU A 508 -10.55 7.29 17.99
N VAL A 509 -10.20 6.09 17.55
CA VAL A 509 -10.67 4.84 18.16
C VAL A 509 -10.21 4.72 19.62
N HIS A 510 -8.97 5.10 19.95
CA HIS A 510 -8.49 5.17 21.33
C HIS A 510 -9.33 6.11 22.19
N ARG A 511 -9.67 7.30 21.70
CA ARG A 511 -10.53 8.27 22.39
C ARG A 511 -11.93 7.71 22.64
N VAL A 512 -12.49 7.03 21.64
CA VAL A 512 -13.80 6.37 21.75
C VAL A 512 -13.76 5.27 22.81
N ILE A 513 -12.78 4.37 22.78
CA ILE A 513 -12.64 3.29 23.75
C ILE A 513 -12.51 3.85 25.18
N LYS A 514 -11.67 4.89 25.37
CA LYS A 514 -11.53 5.56 26.68
C LYS A 514 -12.86 6.16 27.15
N ALA A 515 -13.62 6.78 26.28
CA ALA A 515 -14.94 7.34 26.63
C ALA A 515 -15.91 6.22 27.05
N ILE A 516 -15.98 5.11 26.31
CA ILE A 516 -16.80 3.96 26.67
C ILE A 516 -16.42 3.39 28.03
N LEU A 517 -15.11 3.21 28.30
CA LEU A 517 -14.61 2.76 29.60
C LEU A 517 -14.98 3.71 30.74
N ALA A 518 -14.99 5.00 30.47
CA ALA A 518 -15.45 6.05 31.42
C ALA A 518 -16.97 6.20 31.47
N LYS A 519 -17.75 5.38 30.73
CA LYS A 519 -19.22 5.49 30.59
C LYS A 519 -19.68 6.87 30.10
N LYS A 520 -18.92 7.44 29.18
CA LYS A 520 -19.17 8.73 28.52
C LYS A 520 -19.29 8.54 27.03
N THR A 521 -19.85 9.53 26.34
CA THR A 521 -19.82 9.61 24.88
C THR A 521 -18.70 10.55 24.47
N TYR A 522 -17.86 10.11 23.51
CA TYR A 522 -16.88 10.98 22.85
C TYR A 522 -17.57 11.72 21.71
N ASN A 523 -17.68 13.03 21.84
CA ASN A 523 -18.22 13.88 20.78
C ASN A 523 -17.08 14.36 19.91
N LEU A 524 -17.09 13.96 18.65
CA LEU A 524 -16.11 14.44 17.69
C LEU A 524 -16.41 15.90 17.38
N PRO A 525 -15.46 16.84 17.61
CA PRO A 525 -15.66 18.23 17.21
C PRO A 525 -15.82 18.35 15.70
N ALA A 526 -16.53 19.38 15.25
CA ALA A 526 -16.60 19.71 13.85
C ALA A 526 -15.20 20.17 13.40
N LEU A 527 -14.52 19.32 12.66
CA LEU A 527 -13.19 19.59 12.14
C LEU A 527 -13.29 20.23 10.75
N PRO A 528 -12.39 21.17 10.40
CA PRO A 528 -12.40 21.78 9.07
C PRO A 528 -12.19 20.69 8.00
N LEU A 529 -12.97 20.77 6.94
CA LEU A 529 -12.87 19.87 5.81
C LEU A 529 -11.87 20.43 4.81
N PRO A 530 -10.81 19.69 4.43
CA PRO A 530 -9.95 20.12 3.34
C PRO A 530 -10.67 19.98 1.98
N GLY A 531 -10.57 21.00 1.10
CA GLY A 531 -11.41 21.20 -0.05
C GLY A 531 -11.54 20.05 -1.07
N GLU A 532 -10.50 19.74 -1.84
CA GLU A 532 -10.65 18.96 -3.09
C GLU A 532 -10.70 17.43 -2.94
N ALA A 533 -9.79 16.85 -2.16
CA ALA A 533 -9.71 15.40 -1.99
C ALA A 533 -10.96 14.87 -1.30
N HIS A 534 -11.53 15.68 -0.43
CA HIS A 534 -12.75 15.41 0.31
C HIS A 534 -13.98 15.39 -0.59
N ALA A 535 -14.16 16.40 -1.45
CA ALA A 535 -15.28 16.48 -2.38
C ALA A 535 -15.32 15.23 -3.30
N LYS A 536 -14.17 14.83 -3.84
CA LYS A 536 -14.01 13.68 -4.75
C LYS A 536 -14.41 12.36 -4.10
N LEU A 537 -14.03 12.15 -2.84
CA LEU A 537 -14.36 10.93 -2.10
C LEU A 537 -15.80 10.94 -1.59
N ALA A 538 -16.29 12.07 -1.06
CA ALA A 538 -17.68 12.25 -0.62
C ALA A 538 -18.65 11.93 -1.76
N ARG A 539 -18.36 12.40 -2.95
CA ARG A 539 -19.15 12.15 -4.17
C ARG A 539 -19.16 10.68 -4.57
N ARG A 540 -18.02 9.99 -4.55
CA ARG A 540 -17.98 8.53 -4.80
C ARG A 540 -18.81 7.74 -3.81
N LEU A 541 -18.76 8.11 -2.54
CA LEU A 541 -19.53 7.43 -1.49
C LEU A 541 -21.02 7.73 -1.58
N ALA A 542 -21.41 8.97 -1.91
CA ALA A 542 -22.80 9.33 -2.14
C ALA A 542 -23.41 8.56 -3.32
N VAL A 543 -22.68 8.36 -4.42
CA VAL A 543 -23.11 7.54 -5.56
C VAL A 543 -23.24 6.06 -5.17
N GLN A 544 -22.32 5.52 -4.38
CA GLN A 544 -22.40 4.14 -3.87
C GLN A 544 -23.59 3.95 -2.91
N GLN A 545 -23.90 4.94 -2.07
CA GLN A 545 -25.04 4.90 -1.17
C GLN A 545 -26.38 5.04 -1.91
N ALA A 546 -26.46 5.95 -2.87
CA ALA A 546 -27.66 6.12 -3.70
C ALA A 546 -28.01 4.87 -4.51
N SER A 547 -27.03 4.08 -4.95
CA SER A 547 -27.25 2.81 -5.65
C SER A 547 -27.76 1.69 -4.74
N LYS A 548 -27.56 1.78 -3.42
CA LYS A 548 -27.99 0.78 -2.43
C LYS A 548 -29.34 1.12 -1.77
N GLU A 549 -29.76 2.39 -1.77
CA GLU A 549 -30.96 2.85 -1.07
C GLU A 549 -32.08 3.29 -2.03
N ASN A 550 -32.96 2.35 -2.34
CA ASN A 550 -34.33 2.68 -2.77
C ASN A 550 -35.20 3.21 -1.60
N LYS A 551 -34.59 3.75 -0.54
CA LYS A 551 -35.29 4.26 0.65
C LYS A 551 -34.97 5.74 0.86
N LYS A 552 -36.02 6.52 1.20
CA LYS A 552 -35.91 7.94 1.54
C LYS A 552 -34.79 8.18 2.56
N PRO A 553 -33.88 9.17 2.36
CA PRO A 553 -32.77 9.44 3.26
C PRO A 553 -33.32 9.75 4.67
N LYS A 554 -32.91 8.96 5.67
CA LYS A 554 -33.10 9.32 7.07
C LYS A 554 -32.28 10.57 7.37
N LYS A 555 -32.84 11.54 8.07
CA LYS A 555 -32.09 12.69 8.59
C LYS A 555 -30.90 12.17 9.40
N THR A 556 -29.71 12.36 8.89
CA THR A 556 -28.47 12.00 9.57
C THR A 556 -28.26 12.95 10.75
N SER A 557 -27.87 12.44 11.91
CA SER A 557 -27.57 13.30 13.05
C SER A 557 -26.32 14.14 12.78
N PRO A 558 -26.20 15.38 13.30
CA PRO A 558 -25.00 16.19 13.14
C PRO A 558 -23.72 15.47 13.57
N ASP A 559 -23.79 14.66 14.63
CA ASP A 559 -22.67 13.86 15.12
C ASP A 559 -22.19 12.83 14.08
N LEU A 560 -23.12 12.16 13.40
CA LEU A 560 -22.77 11.17 12.37
C LEU A 560 -22.13 11.84 11.14
N LEU A 561 -22.54 13.07 10.81
CA LEU A 561 -21.91 13.86 9.73
C LEU A 561 -20.45 14.20 10.05
N ALA A 562 -20.11 14.52 11.31
CA ALA A 562 -18.74 14.77 11.73
C ALA A 562 -17.87 13.51 11.57
N TRP A 563 -18.39 12.34 11.95
CA TRP A 563 -17.69 11.06 11.79
C TRP A 563 -17.51 10.68 10.32
N GLU A 564 -18.51 10.95 9.48
CA GLU A 564 -18.42 10.75 8.03
C GLU A 564 -17.34 11.64 7.43
N ALA A 565 -17.31 12.92 7.80
CA ALA A 565 -16.30 13.87 7.38
C ALA A 565 -14.88 13.42 7.78
N ALA A 566 -14.69 12.98 9.02
CA ALA A 566 -13.40 12.46 9.49
C ALA A 566 -12.98 11.20 8.72
N GLY A 567 -13.90 10.28 8.45
CA GLY A 567 -13.64 9.08 7.66
C GLY A 567 -13.20 9.40 6.23
N LEU A 568 -13.88 10.35 5.58
CA LEU A 568 -13.54 10.84 4.25
C LEU A 568 -12.15 11.49 4.22
N HIS A 569 -11.87 12.37 5.20
CA HIS A 569 -10.59 13.06 5.32
C HIS A 569 -9.43 12.06 5.49
N CYS A 570 -9.55 11.13 6.42
CA CYS A 570 -8.53 10.11 6.66
C CYS A 570 -8.29 9.23 5.43
N SER A 571 -9.36 8.83 4.73
CA SER A 571 -9.23 8.01 3.51
C SER A 571 -8.60 8.78 2.35
N ALA A 572 -8.90 10.08 2.21
CA ALA A 572 -8.30 10.94 1.19
C ALA A 572 -6.80 11.14 1.43
N ASN A 573 -6.41 11.38 2.68
CA ASN A 573 -5.01 11.58 3.06
C ASN A 573 -4.18 10.30 2.96
N GLU A 574 -4.74 9.15 3.29
CA GLU A 574 -4.11 7.84 3.06
C GLU A 574 -3.78 7.65 1.57
N ARG A 575 -4.74 7.94 0.67
CA ARG A 575 -4.49 7.87 -0.78
C ARG A 575 -3.44 8.86 -1.24
N ARG A 576 -3.48 10.09 -0.72
CA ARG A 576 -2.46 11.11 -1.01
C ARG A 576 -1.07 10.63 -0.62
N ALA A 577 -0.93 10.04 0.56
CA ALA A 577 0.32 9.46 1.05
C ALA A 577 0.82 8.33 0.14
N ASP A 578 -0.07 7.40 -0.23
CA ASP A 578 0.25 6.29 -1.13
C ASP A 578 0.67 6.78 -2.53
N GLU A 579 -0.02 7.80 -3.08
CA GLU A 579 0.29 8.36 -4.39
C GLU A 579 1.64 9.07 -4.38
N ALA A 580 1.93 9.85 -3.33
CA ALA A 580 3.20 10.53 -3.16
C ALA A 580 4.37 9.54 -3.02
N SER A 581 4.22 8.50 -2.21
CA SER A 581 5.23 7.46 -2.03
C SER A 581 5.53 6.72 -3.33
N ARG A 582 4.48 6.32 -4.07
CA ARG A 582 4.65 5.64 -5.37
C ARG A 582 5.29 6.53 -6.45
N ASP A 583 5.00 7.84 -6.46
CA ASP A 583 5.63 8.77 -7.40
C ASP A 583 7.14 8.85 -7.15
N VAL A 584 7.56 8.95 -5.89
CA VAL A 584 8.98 8.92 -5.49
C VAL A 584 9.65 7.60 -5.85
N GLU A 585 9.02 6.46 -5.53
CA GLU A 585 9.56 5.16 -5.90
C GLU A 585 9.70 5.02 -7.43
N SER A 586 8.72 5.47 -8.19
CA SER A 586 8.74 5.43 -9.66
C SER A 586 9.85 6.32 -10.21
N TRP A 587 10.05 7.49 -9.62
CA TRP A 587 11.15 8.39 -10.00
C TRP A 587 12.52 7.76 -9.75
N LEU A 588 12.71 7.23 -8.55
CA LEU A 588 13.95 6.54 -8.18
C LEU A 588 14.22 5.34 -9.10
N LYS A 589 13.21 4.52 -9.39
CA LYS A 589 13.32 3.40 -10.33
C LYS A 589 13.68 3.87 -11.75
N CYS A 590 13.10 4.98 -12.22
CA CYS A 590 13.48 5.57 -13.51
C CYS A 590 14.93 6.08 -13.49
N GLN A 591 15.35 6.75 -12.40
CA GLN A 591 16.74 7.22 -12.26
C GLN A 591 17.71 6.06 -12.33
N TYR A 592 17.44 4.99 -11.61
CA TYR A 592 18.25 3.77 -11.62
C TYR A 592 18.32 3.12 -13.03
N MET A 593 17.19 3.02 -13.70
CA MET A 593 17.11 2.40 -15.04
C MET A 593 17.75 3.24 -16.16
N ARG A 594 18.03 4.52 -15.95
CA ARG A 594 18.80 5.34 -16.91
C ARG A 594 20.22 4.82 -17.10
N GLU A 595 20.82 4.23 -16.07
CA GLU A 595 22.15 3.65 -16.14
C GLU A 595 22.18 2.32 -16.91
N HIS A 596 21.00 1.70 -17.09
CA HIS A 596 20.81 0.40 -17.76
C HIS A 596 20.20 0.52 -19.16
N LEU A 597 20.26 1.71 -19.79
CA LEU A 597 19.76 1.91 -21.15
C LEU A 597 20.50 1.00 -22.14
N GLY A 598 19.74 0.25 -22.96
CA GLY A 598 20.26 -0.68 -23.95
C GLY A 598 20.58 -2.07 -23.42
N GLU A 599 20.53 -2.31 -22.11
CA GLU A 599 20.72 -3.62 -21.52
C GLU A 599 19.47 -4.51 -21.64
N GLU A 600 19.69 -5.82 -21.65
CA GLU A 600 18.65 -6.83 -21.81
C GLU A 600 18.38 -7.58 -20.51
N PHE A 601 17.11 -7.78 -20.21
CA PHE A 601 16.65 -8.45 -18.99
C PHE A 601 15.54 -9.46 -19.28
N GLY A 602 15.50 -10.52 -18.46
CA GLY A 602 14.32 -11.37 -18.34
C GLY A 602 13.23 -10.70 -17.51
N GLY A 603 11.99 -10.89 -17.87
CA GLY A 603 10.86 -10.35 -17.12
C GLY A 603 9.57 -11.14 -17.31
N VAL A 604 8.58 -10.75 -16.55
CA VAL A 604 7.23 -11.36 -16.55
C VAL A 604 6.20 -10.29 -16.87
N VAL A 605 5.29 -10.60 -17.79
CA VAL A 605 4.16 -9.73 -18.11
C VAL A 605 3.27 -9.57 -16.86
N SER A 606 3.18 -8.37 -16.34
CA SER A 606 2.35 -8.00 -15.19
C SER A 606 0.93 -7.60 -15.62
N SER A 607 0.79 -7.00 -16.81
CA SER A 607 -0.50 -6.58 -17.37
C SER A 607 -0.48 -6.54 -18.88
N ALA A 608 -1.61 -6.88 -19.51
CA ALA A 608 -1.84 -6.67 -20.93
C ALA A 608 -2.96 -5.63 -21.13
N THR A 609 -2.75 -4.73 -22.07
CA THR A 609 -3.68 -3.65 -22.43
C THR A 609 -3.81 -3.57 -23.96
N ASN A 610 -4.76 -2.78 -24.43
CA ASN A 610 -4.94 -2.55 -25.88
C ASN A 610 -3.80 -1.75 -26.53
N PHE A 611 -2.92 -1.11 -25.75
CA PHE A 611 -1.78 -0.33 -26.25
C PHE A 611 -0.43 -0.97 -25.99
N GLY A 612 -0.37 -2.11 -25.26
CA GLY A 612 0.88 -2.82 -25.00
C GLY A 612 0.87 -3.68 -23.75
N LEU A 613 2.06 -4.16 -23.39
CA LEU A 613 2.32 -5.03 -22.25
C LEU A 613 3.11 -4.30 -21.18
N PHE A 614 2.69 -4.39 -19.94
CA PHE A 614 3.54 -4.06 -18.81
C PHE A 614 4.35 -5.29 -18.40
N VAL A 615 5.65 -5.10 -18.21
CA VAL A 615 6.59 -6.17 -17.87
C VAL A 615 7.36 -5.78 -16.62
N THR A 616 7.38 -6.68 -15.64
CA THR A 616 8.22 -6.52 -14.43
C THR A 616 9.50 -7.33 -14.64
N LEU A 617 10.66 -6.69 -14.48
CA LEU A 617 11.99 -7.32 -14.60
C LEU A 617 12.26 -8.25 -13.42
N ASP A 618 12.82 -9.43 -13.68
CA ASP A 618 13.08 -10.44 -12.64
C ASP A 618 14.16 -10.00 -11.63
N ALA A 619 15.22 -9.35 -12.12
CA ALA A 619 16.38 -9.01 -11.30
C ALA A 619 16.18 -7.75 -10.45
N MET A 620 15.37 -6.79 -10.94
CA MET A 620 15.28 -5.45 -10.37
C MET A 620 13.87 -5.09 -9.90
N TYR A 621 12.88 -5.93 -10.20
CA TYR A 621 11.46 -5.70 -9.86
C TYR A 621 10.93 -4.34 -10.35
N VAL A 622 11.49 -3.84 -11.45
CA VAL A 622 11.08 -2.61 -12.12
C VAL A 622 10.08 -2.95 -13.21
N GLU A 623 8.99 -2.18 -13.27
CA GLU A 623 7.97 -2.33 -14.29
C GLU A 623 8.17 -1.31 -15.42
N GLY A 624 8.03 -1.76 -16.67
CA GLY A 624 8.07 -0.91 -17.86
C GLY A 624 7.08 -1.38 -18.91
N LEU A 625 6.86 -0.55 -19.92
CA LEU A 625 5.90 -0.76 -21.01
C LEU A 625 6.60 -1.23 -22.29
N ILE A 626 6.13 -2.34 -22.85
CA ILE A 626 6.35 -2.68 -24.27
C ILE A 626 5.15 -2.16 -25.03
N HIS A 627 5.33 -1.12 -25.85
CA HIS A 627 4.25 -0.62 -26.69
C HIS A 627 3.85 -1.69 -27.73
N ILE A 628 2.58 -1.75 -28.10
CA ILE A 628 2.05 -2.78 -29.03
C ILE A 628 2.79 -2.82 -30.36
N THR A 629 3.36 -1.70 -30.81
CA THR A 629 4.18 -1.61 -32.03
C THR A 629 5.55 -2.27 -31.90
N GLU A 630 6.02 -2.54 -30.68
CA GLU A 630 7.32 -3.16 -30.38
C GLU A 630 7.21 -4.68 -30.15
N LEU A 631 5.99 -5.25 -30.28
CA LEU A 631 5.76 -6.69 -30.10
C LEU A 631 6.11 -7.54 -31.34
N GLY A 632 6.29 -6.90 -32.49
CA GLY A 632 6.66 -7.57 -33.74
C GLY A 632 6.07 -6.89 -34.98
N SER A 633 6.30 -7.51 -36.15
CA SER A 633 5.88 -6.98 -37.46
C SER A 633 4.43 -7.32 -37.84
N GLU A 634 3.63 -7.82 -36.93
CA GLU A 634 2.23 -8.16 -37.14
C GLU A 634 1.28 -7.34 -36.25
N TYR A 635 -0.01 -7.36 -36.56
CA TYR A 635 -1.03 -6.74 -35.77
C TYR A 635 -1.39 -7.63 -34.58
N PHE A 636 -1.41 -7.04 -33.37
CA PHE A 636 -1.82 -7.69 -32.14
C PHE A 636 -3.19 -7.20 -31.71
N ARG A 637 -4.10 -8.12 -31.42
CA ARG A 637 -5.44 -7.83 -30.94
C ARG A 637 -5.55 -8.12 -29.46
N PHE A 638 -6.11 -7.17 -28.71
CA PHE A 638 -6.39 -7.34 -27.29
C PHE A 638 -7.68 -8.17 -27.10
N ASP A 639 -7.57 -9.25 -26.35
CA ASP A 639 -8.71 -10.07 -25.89
C ASP A 639 -9.07 -9.62 -24.47
N GLU A 640 -10.14 -8.84 -24.35
CA GLU A 640 -10.62 -8.32 -23.08
C GLU A 640 -11.07 -9.42 -22.11
N ALA A 641 -11.66 -10.52 -22.64
CA ALA A 641 -12.14 -11.63 -21.82
C ALA A 641 -10.99 -12.42 -21.19
N ARG A 642 -9.86 -12.53 -21.88
CA ARG A 642 -8.67 -13.25 -21.42
C ARG A 642 -7.56 -12.36 -20.89
N GLN A 643 -7.68 -11.04 -21.06
CA GLN A 643 -6.65 -10.07 -20.70
C GLN A 643 -5.29 -10.42 -21.33
N GLU A 644 -5.30 -10.73 -22.63
CA GLU A 644 -4.11 -11.10 -23.41
C GLU A 644 -4.04 -10.33 -24.74
N LEU A 645 -2.81 -10.12 -25.24
CA LEU A 645 -2.56 -9.69 -26.61
C LEU A 645 -2.27 -10.90 -27.47
N ARG A 646 -2.97 -11.02 -28.62
CA ARG A 646 -2.81 -12.14 -29.55
C ARG A 646 -2.44 -11.63 -30.95
N GLY A 647 -1.35 -12.17 -31.51
CA GLY A 647 -0.94 -11.94 -32.89
C GLY A 647 -1.94 -12.54 -33.88
N GLU A 648 -2.35 -11.78 -34.91
CA GLU A 648 -3.36 -12.22 -35.87
C GLU A 648 -2.83 -13.28 -36.83
N ARG A 649 -1.55 -13.24 -37.19
CA ARG A 649 -0.91 -14.18 -38.10
C ARG A 649 -0.23 -15.33 -37.39
N SER A 650 0.64 -15.03 -36.43
CA SER A 650 1.42 -16.04 -35.69
C SER A 650 0.59 -16.80 -34.67
N GLY A 651 -0.48 -16.19 -34.17
CA GLY A 651 -1.23 -16.71 -33.01
C GLY A 651 -0.47 -16.65 -31.69
N ILE A 652 0.70 -15.98 -31.64
CA ILE A 652 1.47 -15.78 -30.42
C ILE A 652 0.59 -15.03 -29.41
N ARG A 653 0.66 -15.44 -28.14
CA ARG A 653 -0.13 -14.87 -27.05
C ARG A 653 0.76 -14.35 -25.97
N TYR A 654 0.49 -13.12 -25.54
CA TYR A 654 1.09 -12.50 -24.37
C TYR A 654 0.01 -12.23 -23.33
N ALA A 655 0.01 -13.02 -22.28
CA ALA A 655 -0.90 -12.90 -21.14
C ALA A 655 -0.14 -12.54 -19.86
N ILE A 656 -0.84 -12.16 -18.83
CA ILE A 656 -0.26 -11.96 -17.49
C ILE A 656 0.52 -13.24 -17.11
N GLY A 657 1.75 -13.10 -16.62
CA GLY A 657 2.62 -14.22 -16.25
C GLY A 657 3.45 -14.79 -17.39
N SER A 658 3.24 -14.38 -18.66
CA SER A 658 4.13 -14.77 -19.77
C SER A 658 5.55 -14.26 -19.52
N ARG A 659 6.54 -15.13 -19.73
CA ARG A 659 7.94 -14.74 -19.64
C ARG A 659 8.39 -14.14 -20.96
N VAL A 660 9.10 -13.03 -20.86
CA VAL A 660 9.62 -12.30 -22.02
C VAL A 660 11.05 -11.84 -21.74
N ARG A 661 11.82 -11.65 -22.81
CA ARG A 661 13.13 -11.00 -22.76
C ARG A 661 12.97 -9.61 -23.36
N VAL A 662 13.44 -8.61 -22.66
CA VAL A 662 13.24 -7.20 -23.01
C VAL A 662 14.52 -6.43 -22.93
N GLN A 663 14.66 -5.41 -23.78
CA GLN A 663 15.73 -4.41 -23.76
C GLN A 663 15.15 -3.08 -23.27
N VAL A 664 15.87 -2.38 -22.40
CA VAL A 664 15.51 -1.02 -21.96
C VAL A 664 15.73 -0.06 -23.12
N SER A 665 14.65 0.42 -23.72
CA SER A 665 14.72 1.26 -24.92
C SER A 665 14.71 2.76 -24.60
N ARG A 666 13.96 3.16 -23.58
CA ARG A 666 13.83 4.56 -23.18
C ARG A 666 13.44 4.67 -21.72
N VAL A 667 13.96 5.70 -21.06
CA VAL A 667 13.56 6.10 -19.70
C VAL A 667 13.16 7.57 -19.72
N ASP A 668 11.92 7.85 -19.36
CA ASP A 668 11.37 9.19 -19.22
C ASP A 668 11.22 9.51 -17.73
N LEU A 669 12.21 10.23 -17.18
CA LEU A 669 12.25 10.58 -15.76
C LEU A 669 11.07 11.48 -15.36
N ASP A 670 10.76 12.49 -16.20
CA ASP A 670 9.68 13.43 -15.92
C ASP A 670 8.30 12.75 -16.01
N GLY A 671 8.14 11.83 -16.97
CA GLY A 671 6.91 11.04 -17.14
C GLY A 671 6.80 9.83 -16.21
N ARG A 672 7.82 9.52 -15.41
CA ARG A 672 7.91 8.29 -14.57
C ARG A 672 7.66 7.03 -15.39
N LYS A 673 8.27 6.93 -16.60
CA LYS A 673 8.02 5.84 -17.55
C LYS A 673 9.30 5.19 -18.02
N ILE A 674 9.22 3.89 -18.12
CA ILE A 674 10.28 3.05 -18.69
C ILE A 674 9.65 2.30 -19.85
N ASP A 675 10.22 2.48 -21.03
CA ASP A 675 9.80 1.78 -22.24
C ASP A 675 10.78 0.65 -22.52
N PHE A 676 10.23 -0.51 -22.82
CA PHE A 676 10.98 -1.70 -23.20
C PHE A 676 10.70 -2.06 -24.65
N ARG A 677 11.66 -2.73 -25.27
CA ARG A 677 11.52 -3.42 -26.56
C ARG A 677 11.60 -4.92 -26.35
N LEU A 678 10.74 -5.68 -27.01
CA LEU A 678 10.82 -7.14 -27.01
C LEU A 678 12.08 -7.61 -27.76
N VAL A 679 12.87 -8.47 -27.11
CA VAL A 679 14.00 -9.16 -27.76
C VAL A 679 13.49 -10.53 -28.21
N ASN A 680 13.45 -10.72 -29.54
CA ASN A 680 13.15 -12.02 -30.12
C ASN A 680 14.45 -12.82 -30.24
N ASP A 681 14.47 -14.06 -29.79
CA ASP A 681 15.55 -15.01 -30.00
C ASP A 681 15.50 -15.49 -31.48
N GLU A 682 15.60 -14.57 -32.44
CA GLU A 682 15.93 -14.95 -33.81
C GLU A 682 17.45 -15.07 -33.92
N GLU A 683 17.90 -16.24 -34.36
CA GLU A 683 19.30 -16.53 -34.69
C GLU A 683 19.96 -15.37 -35.48
N PRO A 684 21.25 -15.09 -35.25
CA PRO A 684 21.93 -14.03 -35.98
C PRO A 684 21.87 -14.35 -37.46
N SER A 685 21.03 -13.64 -38.21
CA SER A 685 21.07 -13.68 -39.67
C SER A 685 22.41 -13.14 -40.10
N THR A 686 23.25 -14.05 -40.54
CA THR A 686 24.51 -13.79 -41.24
C THR A 686 24.22 -12.87 -42.43
N TYR A 687 24.49 -11.59 -42.28
CA TYR A 687 24.65 -10.70 -43.41
C TYR A 687 25.89 -11.16 -44.20
N SER A 688 25.68 -12.01 -45.23
CA SER A 688 26.69 -12.25 -46.23
C SER A 688 26.86 -11.02 -47.09
N SER A 689 27.90 -10.24 -46.82
CA SER A 689 28.44 -9.32 -47.82
C SER A 689 29.02 -10.13 -48.99
N ARG A 690 28.32 -10.09 -50.14
CA ARG A 690 28.89 -10.52 -51.41
C ARG A 690 30.03 -9.55 -51.76
N SER A 691 31.23 -10.06 -51.71
CA SER A 691 32.32 -9.56 -52.55
C SER A 691 32.91 -10.77 -53.33
N SER A 692 32.93 -10.58 -54.62
CA SER A 692 33.39 -11.47 -55.67
C SER A 692 34.86 -11.82 -55.57
N SER A 693 35.17 -13.01 -56.02
CA SER A 693 36.25 -13.46 -56.88
C SER A 693 37.22 -14.50 -56.32
N GLY A 694 37.28 -15.62 -57.03
CA GLY A 694 38.54 -16.29 -57.38
C GLY A 694 38.84 -17.63 -56.77
N SER A 695 38.44 -18.69 -57.49
CA SER A 695 39.20 -19.90 -57.80
C SER A 695 40.08 -20.62 -56.78
N GLY A 696 39.92 -21.92 -56.69
CA GLY A 696 40.95 -22.87 -56.27
C GLY A 696 40.44 -24.09 -55.54
N ALA A 697 40.26 -25.18 -56.31
CA ALA A 697 40.01 -26.52 -55.82
C ALA A 697 41.14 -27.06 -54.96
N ILE A 698 40.87 -27.98 -54.09
CA ILE A 698 41.42 -29.36 -54.05
C ILE A 698 40.88 -30.12 -52.84
N ASP A 699 40.53 -31.35 -53.11
CA ASP A 699 40.04 -32.46 -52.30
C ASP A 699 40.90 -32.74 -51.03
N CYS A 700 40.29 -33.32 -50.04
CA CYS A 700 40.52 -34.71 -49.66
C CYS A 700 39.73 -35.16 -48.43
N GLU A 701 39.18 -36.30 -48.58
CA GLU A 701 38.51 -37.24 -47.67
C GLU A 701 39.22 -37.51 -46.35
N SER A 702 38.45 -37.82 -45.29
CA SER A 702 38.28 -39.19 -44.75
C SER A 702 37.53 -39.18 -43.39
N LYS A 703 36.42 -39.81 -43.36
CA LYS A 703 35.96 -41.01 -42.63
C LYS A 703 36.64 -41.30 -41.28
N SER A 704 35.81 -41.37 -40.23
CA SER A 704 35.41 -42.58 -39.48
C SER A 704 34.84 -42.20 -38.13
N SER A 705 33.62 -42.53 -37.85
CA SER A 705 33.00 -43.72 -37.25
C SER A 705 33.40 -43.96 -35.79
N SER A 706 32.47 -43.90 -34.94
CA SER A 706 31.80 -44.98 -34.24
C SER A 706 31.79 -44.91 -32.70
N LYS A 707 30.63 -45.20 -32.24
CA LYS A 707 30.18 -46.13 -31.17
C LYS A 707 30.03 -45.64 -29.73
N LYS A 708 28.74 -45.63 -29.40
CA LYS A 708 28.10 -46.09 -28.18
C LYS A 708 28.94 -46.92 -27.19
N LYS A 709 28.70 -46.64 -25.90
CA LYS A 709 28.48 -47.71 -24.91
C LYS A 709 27.62 -47.24 -23.73
N LYS A 710 26.50 -47.91 -23.59
CA LYS A 710 25.75 -48.11 -22.34
C LYS A 710 26.56 -49.05 -21.45
N ALA A 711 26.46 -48.84 -20.14
CA ALA A 711 26.64 -49.91 -19.17
C ALA A 711 25.74 -49.70 -17.97
N THR A 712 24.81 -50.60 -17.87
CA THR A 712 24.03 -51.00 -16.71
C THR A 712 24.90 -51.90 -15.83
N ALA A 713 24.80 -51.78 -14.54
CA ALA A 713 25.03 -52.87 -13.61
C ALA A 713 24.14 -52.76 -12.39
N ARG A 714 23.29 -53.74 -12.27
CA ARG A 714 22.67 -54.24 -11.04
C ARG A 714 23.72 -55.11 -10.34
N ASP A 715 23.64 -55.18 -9.01
CA ASP A 715 23.35 -56.40 -8.28
C ASP A 715 23.48 -56.17 -6.76
N ASP A 716 22.44 -56.58 -6.12
CA ASP A 716 22.21 -57.27 -4.87
C ASP A 716 23.40 -57.59 -3.97
N ILE A 717 23.17 -57.43 -2.67
CA ILE A 717 23.37 -58.51 -1.66
C ILE A 717 22.50 -58.24 -0.41
N ARG A 718 21.74 -59.25 -0.02
CA ARG A 718 20.95 -59.44 1.19
C ARG A 718 21.83 -59.68 2.40
N SER A 719 21.41 -59.20 3.56
CA SER A 719 21.07 -60.00 4.77
C SER A 719 21.16 -59.14 6.03
N GLY A 720 20.06 -58.95 6.74
CA GLY A 720 19.78 -59.55 8.06
C GLY A 720 20.29 -58.69 9.22
N ASP A 721 19.45 -58.00 9.92
CA ASP A 721 18.95 -58.46 11.23
C ASP A 721 17.92 -57.50 11.84
N LYS A 722 17.04 -58.07 12.61
CA LYS A 722 15.88 -57.48 13.27
C LYS A 722 16.28 -56.67 14.51
N ASN A 723 15.39 -55.74 14.83
CA ASN A 723 15.17 -55.06 16.10
C ASN A 723 15.80 -53.65 16.22
N ASN A 724 15.01 -52.63 15.96
CA ASN A 724 14.80 -51.67 17.01
C ASN A 724 13.54 -50.80 16.76
N SER A 725 12.79 -50.68 17.82
CA SER A 725 11.56 -49.97 17.98
C SER A 725 11.60 -48.49 17.51
N SER A 726 10.54 -48.12 16.82
CA SER A 726 10.16 -46.76 16.43
C SER A 726 10.30 -45.73 17.55
N ILE A 727 11.28 -44.85 17.46
CA ILE A 727 11.23 -43.53 18.09
C ILE A 727 11.01 -42.54 16.95
N ARG A 728 9.74 -42.17 16.71
CA ARG A 728 9.41 -40.96 15.96
C ARG A 728 9.97 -39.77 16.74
N GLY A 729 11.10 -39.27 16.33
CA GLY A 729 11.71 -38.04 16.86
C GLY A 729 10.75 -36.88 16.74
N LYS A 730 10.30 -36.36 17.87
CA LYS A 730 9.58 -35.06 17.91
C LYS A 730 10.52 -33.99 17.42
N SER A 731 10.00 -33.04 16.60
CA SER A 731 10.80 -31.92 16.10
C SER A 731 11.49 -31.17 17.26
N PRO A 732 12.65 -30.55 17.02
CA PRO A 732 13.37 -29.79 18.06
C PRO A 732 12.50 -28.74 18.75
N LEU A 733 11.61 -28.11 18.02
CA LEU A 733 10.63 -27.13 18.54
C LEU A 733 9.66 -27.76 19.54
N THR A 734 9.17 -28.99 19.27
CA THR A 734 8.24 -29.74 20.15
C THR A 734 8.93 -30.21 21.44
N GLN A 735 10.22 -30.55 21.35
CA GLN A 735 11.00 -30.96 22.54
C GLN A 735 11.31 -29.77 23.44
N LEU A 736 11.67 -28.62 22.85
CA LEU A 736 11.95 -27.38 23.58
C LEU A 736 10.67 -26.83 24.23
N THR A 737 9.54 -26.84 23.53
CA THR A 737 8.24 -26.41 24.04
C THR A 737 7.84 -27.25 25.28
N ALA A 738 8.12 -28.57 25.28
CA ALA A 738 7.86 -29.42 26.41
C ALA A 738 8.79 -29.13 27.62
N GLN A 739 10.07 -28.82 27.37
CA GLN A 739 11.03 -28.48 28.44
C GLN A 739 10.73 -27.11 29.04
N VAL A 740 10.36 -26.13 28.20
CA VAL A 740 10.02 -24.77 28.62
C VAL A 740 8.72 -24.72 29.42
N LYS A 741 7.69 -25.50 29.02
CA LYS A 741 6.44 -25.64 29.78
C LYS A 741 6.70 -26.21 31.18
N LYS A 742 7.64 -27.16 31.33
CA LYS A 742 8.08 -27.67 32.62
C LYS A 742 8.80 -26.63 33.48
N ALA A 743 9.67 -25.82 32.88
CA ALA A 743 10.43 -24.79 33.59
C ALA A 743 9.53 -23.62 34.07
N VAL A 744 8.57 -23.18 33.23
CA VAL A 744 7.57 -22.17 33.59
C VAL A 744 6.64 -22.64 34.69
N ALA A 745 6.17 -23.87 34.62
CA ALA A 745 5.33 -24.47 35.68
C ALA A 745 6.07 -24.56 37.03
N LYS A 746 7.39 -24.85 36.99
CA LYS A 746 8.23 -24.89 38.19
C LYS A 746 8.44 -23.51 38.80
N LYS A 747 8.59 -22.47 37.96
CA LYS A 747 8.75 -21.06 38.38
C LYS A 747 7.45 -20.48 38.95
N LEU A 748 6.30 -20.82 38.37
CA LEU A 748 4.97 -20.47 38.90
C LEU A 748 4.67 -21.12 40.25
N LYS A 749 5.09 -22.38 40.46
CA LYS A 749 4.95 -23.05 41.76
C LYS A 749 5.86 -22.43 42.83
N SER A 750 7.08 -22.02 42.48
CA SER A 750 8.00 -21.36 43.45
C SER A 750 7.57 -19.93 43.81
N ARG A 751 6.84 -19.24 42.93
CA ARG A 751 6.22 -17.93 43.22
C ARG A 751 4.99 -18.04 44.13
N LYS A 752 4.19 -19.17 44.04
CA LYS A 752 3.05 -19.41 44.94
C LYS A 752 3.46 -19.84 46.36
N SER A 753 4.68 -20.31 46.56
CA SER A 753 5.21 -20.67 47.88
C SER A 753 5.96 -19.51 48.59
N ARG A 754 6.08 -18.33 47.95
CA ARG A 754 6.68 -17.11 48.51
C ARG A 754 5.67 -15.94 48.71
N ARG A 755 4.37 -16.21 48.58
CA ARG A 755 3.28 -15.35 49.04
C ARG A 755 2.59 -15.92 50.28
#